data_5089516b569c7c6098d836c873dce6a2
#
_entry.id   5089516b569c7c6098d836c873dce6a2
#
_cell.length_a   1.000
_cell.length_b   1.000
_cell.length_c   1.000
_cell.angle_alpha   90.00
_cell.angle_beta   90.00
_cell.angle_gamma   90.00
#
_symmetry.space_group_name_H-M   'P 1'
#
loop_
_entity.id
_entity.type
_entity.pdbx_description
1 polymer ?
#
loop_
_entity_poly.entity_id
_entity_poly.type
_entity_poly.pdbx_seq_one_letter_code
_entity_poly.pdbx_strand_id
1 'polypeptide(L)'
;MYKKILVSILFLAGAFSALADGDFIAHRYDSFKACRVTDRSIVFIGNSITNMGNWHEHFADNSLVVNRGNSGACSYEALENLESILIGKPAKIFVMIGTNDIGTATGTPKSIALNAEAMIERVKNESPDTKLHIVSTFPSSNGLRSPENHAEINRLLKEVCARTQTEFIDLWDDMQGILDNSISADHLHVTERGYYIWSNALLPYLGDDFTCTLPATTEANNTYKWNNGNGLRVNMLASLPIKADDVLMIGGEMFNNGEWHEMLHNPHVKNRAATYGYGDYLTADWKTFIGYMFDLNKSVKECPAQIYLNIGSQDINTGVSDDVLKANYRACVELLRAKAPQAALHLTALTPHNDEAKNRRTKDFNAFVASLAEELGLPFVDLFTATATAAGVADPRYVTTELNAPYMSARGYLQLARTLAPFIGDCTVESDEDFLVRYDIINARQKLGNLLSLTYTTKASNATGFVNTEAVEAIIATRPAIYSLLNKQDATAEEMLEAYNTYLPLYEAAKKLNQPTEGRYYQIVSLRGDRIVNMTDPTTMVSTPQSAADLHSTATMWMFRKRADGSWNIVNRFYPSMYITPSAGVSNSEPATGWTIDNHDTNGAYILTSGSAQFHQLNNGGLTDWGGGNNHADQGCAFFINELPDDYPAQDPPVITIVTDPQGSTDSKVIVYTITAEREAKNVSEAASGNWILGTDAKGDLAQWYLYERNDGTFDICNVETGNYIDPENINASVGNQFMSSAEAPAVGWSFTEIAGAAGKYIITSGQSTQLHQAKSPWRIINWGYGSSAAGEFRTDDPGCRFSLTGVVTKDETTAIGRIPAAETDGTDAPVYDLSGRRIAKPSRGIYIQNNTKKIAF
;
A
#
# COMPACT_ATOMS: atom_id res chain seq x y z
N MET A 1 18.24 6.25 21.80
CA MET A 1 16.86 6.18 22.29
C MET A 1 15.91 7.11 21.53
N TYR A 2 16.21 8.36 21.33
CA TYR A 2 15.37 9.34 20.60
C TYR A 2 15.08 8.99 19.12
N LYS A 3 16.03 8.39 18.38
CA LYS A 3 15.78 7.96 16.97
C LYS A 3 14.84 6.77 16.81
N LYS A 4 14.76 5.88 17.79
CA LYS A 4 13.81 4.72 17.74
C LYS A 4 12.38 5.15 18.10
N ILE A 5 12.22 6.16 18.94
CA ILE A 5 10.90 6.73 19.28
C ILE A 5 10.35 7.54 18.10
N LEU A 6 11.19 8.26 17.35
CA LEU A 6 10.75 9.01 16.17
C LEU A 6 10.31 8.11 15.02
N VAL A 7 10.96 6.95 14.82
CA VAL A 7 10.57 5.96 13.81
C VAL A 7 9.26 5.27 14.20
N SER A 8 9.05 4.97 15.50
CA SER A 8 7.78 4.38 15.96
C SER A 8 6.60 5.35 15.88
N ILE A 9 6.83 6.64 16.08
CA ILE A 9 5.80 7.69 15.95
C ILE A 9 5.46 7.93 14.47
N LEU A 10 6.42 7.84 13.56
CA LEU A 10 6.18 7.93 12.11
C LEU A 10 5.43 6.70 11.57
N PHE A 11 5.65 5.51 12.11
CA PHE A 11 4.89 4.29 11.73
C PHE A 11 3.46 4.28 12.28
N LEU A 12 3.23 4.80 13.50
CA LEU A 12 1.88 5.00 14.01
C LEU A 12 1.13 6.09 13.24
N ALA A 13 1.80 7.18 12.86
CA ALA A 13 1.18 8.24 12.06
C ALA A 13 0.80 7.75 10.66
N GLY A 14 1.60 6.86 10.04
CA GLY A 14 1.30 6.26 8.73
C GLY A 14 0.12 5.27 8.78
N ALA A 15 -0.01 4.48 9.84
CA ALA A 15 -1.15 3.56 10.01
C ALA A 15 -2.45 4.31 10.37
N PHE A 16 -2.35 5.39 11.14
CA PHE A 16 -3.51 6.26 11.43
C PHE A 16 -3.95 7.07 10.21
N SER A 17 -3.02 7.47 9.30
CA SER A 17 -3.41 8.16 8.07
C SER A 17 -4.16 7.23 7.11
N ALA A 18 -3.75 5.98 6.94
CA ALA A 18 -4.42 5.03 6.05
C ALA A 18 -5.86 4.69 6.50
N LEU A 19 -6.10 4.59 7.82
CA LEU A 19 -7.46 4.40 8.37
C LEU A 19 -8.31 5.69 8.24
N ALA A 20 -7.72 6.87 8.41
CA ALA A 20 -8.39 8.15 8.23
C ALA A 20 -8.73 8.42 6.76
N ASP A 21 -7.92 7.95 5.81
CA ASP A 21 -8.13 8.11 4.37
C ASP A 21 -9.37 7.34 3.90
N GLY A 22 -9.55 6.09 4.32
CA GLY A 22 -10.71 5.27 3.95
C GLY A 22 -12.02 5.87 4.45
N ASP A 23 -12.04 6.37 5.67
CA ASP A 23 -13.19 7.03 6.29
C ASP A 23 -13.58 8.31 5.55
N PHE A 24 -12.60 9.14 5.19
CA PHE A 24 -12.82 10.36 4.41
C PHE A 24 -13.39 10.05 3.01
N ILE A 25 -12.84 9.06 2.32
CA ILE A 25 -13.27 8.65 0.98
C ILE A 25 -14.73 8.20 1.00
N ALA A 26 -15.10 7.32 1.94
CA ALA A 26 -16.47 6.82 2.09
C ALA A 26 -17.45 7.97 2.40
N HIS A 27 -17.07 8.88 3.32
CA HIS A 27 -17.84 10.06 3.68
C HIS A 27 -18.08 10.99 2.48
N ARG A 28 -17.04 11.27 1.68
CA ARG A 28 -17.16 12.16 0.52
C ARG A 28 -18.08 11.56 -0.55
N TYR A 29 -18.01 10.25 -0.82
CA TYR A 29 -18.95 9.58 -1.71
C TYR A 29 -20.38 9.59 -1.17
N ASP A 30 -20.57 9.45 0.15
CA ASP A 30 -21.90 9.62 0.74
C ASP A 30 -22.42 11.05 0.55
N SER A 31 -21.60 12.08 0.78
CA SER A 31 -21.99 13.48 0.62
C SER A 31 -22.50 13.82 -0.78
N PHE A 32 -21.99 13.18 -1.83
CA PHE A 32 -22.48 13.35 -3.21
C PHE A 32 -23.92 12.90 -3.40
N LYS A 33 -24.44 12.02 -2.56
CA LYS A 33 -25.85 11.60 -2.59
C LYS A 33 -26.80 12.73 -2.16
N ALA A 34 -26.29 13.79 -1.51
CA ALA A 34 -27.05 15.02 -1.25
C ALA A 34 -27.34 15.82 -2.51
N CYS A 35 -26.55 15.62 -3.57
CA CYS A 35 -26.65 16.39 -4.82
C CYS A 35 -27.36 15.59 -5.90
N ARG A 36 -28.19 16.23 -6.70
CA ARG A 36 -28.88 15.60 -7.82
C ARG A 36 -28.10 15.75 -9.10
N VAL A 37 -27.81 14.61 -9.75
CA VAL A 37 -27.37 14.60 -11.15
C VAL A 37 -28.63 14.51 -12.03
N THR A 38 -28.64 15.22 -13.15
CA THR A 38 -29.74 15.24 -14.13
C THR A 38 -29.22 14.85 -15.51
N ASP A 39 -30.12 14.63 -16.46
CA ASP A 39 -29.82 14.34 -17.87
C ASP A 39 -29.10 15.49 -18.62
N ARG A 40 -28.98 16.64 -17.99
CA ARG A 40 -28.21 17.79 -18.49
C ARG A 40 -26.87 17.96 -17.83
N SER A 41 -26.62 17.26 -16.73
CA SER A 41 -25.38 17.42 -15.93
C SER A 41 -24.14 17.00 -16.72
N ILE A 42 -23.05 17.69 -16.46
CA ILE A 42 -21.69 17.42 -16.95
C ILE A 42 -20.84 17.08 -15.73
N VAL A 43 -20.47 15.81 -15.59
CA VAL A 43 -19.91 15.25 -14.35
C VAL A 43 -18.41 15.04 -14.49
N PHE A 44 -17.64 15.53 -13.53
CA PHE A 44 -16.21 15.29 -13.40
C PHE A 44 -15.93 14.26 -12.30
N ILE A 45 -15.52 13.04 -12.67
CA ILE A 45 -15.14 11.97 -11.75
C ILE A 45 -13.61 11.94 -11.63
N GLY A 46 -13.09 11.79 -10.42
CA GLY A 46 -11.65 11.67 -10.20
C GLY A 46 -11.24 11.66 -8.74
N ASN A 47 -9.96 11.92 -8.52
CA ASN A 47 -9.33 11.96 -7.20
C ASN A 47 -9.18 13.39 -6.65
N SER A 48 -8.14 13.63 -5.81
CA SER A 48 -7.83 14.96 -5.24
C SER A 48 -7.64 16.04 -6.31
N ILE A 49 -7.03 15.72 -7.43
CA ILE A 49 -6.78 16.67 -8.52
C ILE A 49 -8.10 17.16 -9.11
N THR A 50 -9.10 16.28 -9.24
CA THR A 50 -10.46 16.66 -9.65
C THR A 50 -11.22 17.36 -8.52
N ASN A 51 -11.13 16.86 -7.28
CA ASN A 51 -11.83 17.41 -6.11
C ASN A 51 -11.48 18.87 -5.83
N MET A 52 -10.22 19.24 -5.98
CA MET A 52 -9.75 20.61 -5.70
C MET A 52 -10.21 21.65 -6.73
N GLY A 53 -10.70 21.23 -7.91
CA GLY A 53 -11.22 22.12 -8.95
C GLY A 53 -12.59 22.68 -8.61
N ASN A 54 -12.79 23.99 -8.78
CA ASN A 54 -14.11 24.63 -8.72
C ASN A 54 -14.74 24.63 -10.12
N TRP A 55 -15.10 23.44 -10.62
CA TRP A 55 -15.40 23.20 -12.05
C TRP A 55 -16.51 24.10 -12.60
N HIS A 56 -17.60 24.34 -11.86
CA HIS A 56 -18.67 25.23 -12.34
C HIS A 56 -18.16 26.67 -12.53
N GLU A 57 -17.29 27.16 -11.65
CA GLU A 57 -16.67 28.47 -11.75
C GLU A 57 -15.62 28.57 -12.86
N HIS A 58 -14.95 27.44 -13.17
CA HIS A 58 -14.02 27.40 -14.31
C HIS A 58 -14.74 27.64 -15.64
N PHE A 59 -16.06 27.36 -15.71
CA PHE A 59 -16.90 27.46 -16.91
C PHE A 59 -18.07 28.44 -16.71
N ALA A 60 -17.74 29.67 -16.33
CA ALA A 60 -18.69 30.81 -16.24
C ALA A 60 -19.89 30.59 -15.30
N ASP A 61 -19.66 29.95 -14.15
CA ASP A 61 -20.67 29.62 -13.15
C ASP A 61 -21.78 28.70 -13.69
N ASN A 62 -21.42 27.82 -14.64
CA ASN A 62 -22.36 26.91 -15.23
C ASN A 62 -22.78 25.83 -14.23
N SER A 63 -23.99 25.90 -13.71
CA SER A 63 -24.53 24.96 -12.71
C SER A 63 -24.74 23.52 -13.21
N LEU A 64 -24.64 23.28 -14.52
CA LEU A 64 -24.67 21.91 -15.08
C LEU A 64 -23.36 21.17 -14.86
N VAL A 65 -22.28 21.87 -14.59
CA VAL A 65 -20.96 21.28 -14.33
C VAL A 65 -20.84 20.93 -12.85
N VAL A 66 -20.70 19.64 -12.55
CA VAL A 66 -20.72 19.11 -11.20
C VAL A 66 -19.48 18.31 -10.88
N ASN A 67 -18.94 18.50 -9.68
CA ASN A 67 -17.73 17.88 -9.20
C ASN A 67 -18.05 16.58 -8.43
N ARG A 68 -17.45 15.46 -8.88
CA ARG A 68 -17.47 14.16 -8.19
C ARG A 68 -16.04 13.63 -7.96
N GLY A 69 -15.09 14.56 -7.84
CA GLY A 69 -13.75 14.27 -7.39
C GLY A 69 -13.71 13.94 -5.89
N ASN A 70 -12.95 12.94 -5.52
CA ASN A 70 -12.80 12.51 -4.13
C ASN A 70 -11.31 12.32 -3.79
N SER A 71 -10.81 13.13 -2.87
CA SER A 71 -9.39 13.12 -2.48
C SER A 71 -9.00 11.75 -1.91
N GLY A 72 -7.90 11.20 -2.40
CA GLY A 72 -7.43 9.87 -2.00
C GLY A 72 -8.02 8.72 -2.80
N ALA A 73 -9.15 8.90 -3.49
CA ALA A 73 -9.85 7.83 -4.18
C ALA A 73 -9.02 7.14 -5.26
N CYS A 74 -9.10 5.81 -5.28
CA CYS A 74 -8.59 4.90 -6.29
C CYS A 74 -9.64 4.58 -7.35
N SER A 75 -9.23 3.93 -8.43
CA SER A 75 -10.11 3.60 -9.55
C SER A 75 -11.25 2.64 -9.17
N TYR A 76 -10.99 1.69 -8.26
CA TYR A 76 -12.01 0.77 -7.79
C TYR A 76 -13.09 1.47 -6.95
N GLU A 77 -12.72 2.44 -6.10
CA GLU A 77 -13.68 3.20 -5.29
C GLU A 77 -14.57 4.10 -6.17
N ALA A 78 -14.00 4.70 -7.23
CA ALA A 78 -14.79 5.46 -8.20
C ALA A 78 -15.80 4.55 -8.94
N LEU A 79 -15.40 3.33 -9.32
CA LEU A 79 -16.26 2.33 -9.94
C LEU A 79 -17.39 1.88 -9.01
N GLU A 80 -17.11 1.67 -7.73
CA GLU A 80 -18.09 1.24 -6.73
C GLU A 80 -19.14 2.32 -6.40
N ASN A 81 -18.86 3.60 -6.69
CA ASN A 81 -19.72 4.73 -6.31
C ASN A 81 -20.39 5.45 -7.50
N LEU A 82 -20.54 4.77 -8.64
CA LEU A 82 -21.15 5.36 -9.84
C LEU A 82 -22.65 5.67 -9.72
N GLU A 83 -23.39 5.02 -8.83
CA GLU A 83 -24.86 5.07 -8.83
C GLU A 83 -25.47 6.44 -8.50
N SER A 84 -24.81 7.23 -7.66
CA SER A 84 -25.23 8.62 -7.41
C SER A 84 -25.14 9.50 -8.67
N ILE A 85 -24.42 9.04 -9.68
CA ILE A 85 -24.24 9.71 -10.98
C ILE A 85 -25.17 9.08 -12.02
N LEU A 86 -25.14 7.76 -12.19
CA LEU A 86 -25.86 7.06 -13.26
C LEU A 86 -27.38 7.11 -13.11
N ILE A 87 -27.89 7.23 -11.88
CA ILE A 87 -29.33 7.44 -11.64
C ILE A 87 -29.85 8.69 -12.36
N GLY A 88 -29.02 9.71 -12.54
CA GLY A 88 -29.36 10.97 -13.21
C GLY A 88 -29.22 10.95 -14.72
N LYS A 89 -28.60 9.91 -15.29
CA LYS A 89 -28.31 9.75 -16.73
C LYS A 89 -27.68 11.00 -17.35
N PRO A 90 -26.52 11.48 -16.86
CA PRO A 90 -25.96 12.78 -17.21
C PRO A 90 -25.65 12.90 -18.71
N ALA A 91 -25.65 14.15 -19.22
CA ALA A 91 -25.28 14.42 -20.62
C ALA A 91 -23.85 14.02 -20.93
N LYS A 92 -22.93 14.29 -19.98
CA LYS A 92 -21.50 14.00 -20.17
C LYS A 92 -20.86 13.56 -18.86
N ILE A 93 -19.86 12.68 -18.98
CA ILE A 93 -18.98 12.27 -17.88
C ILE A 93 -17.53 12.38 -18.34
N PHE A 94 -16.67 13.03 -17.54
CA PHE A 94 -15.22 13.06 -17.68
C PHE A 94 -14.58 12.29 -16.52
N VAL A 95 -13.74 11.30 -16.80
CA VAL A 95 -13.10 10.45 -15.76
C VAL A 95 -11.58 10.62 -15.82
N MET A 96 -10.96 11.10 -14.74
CA MET A 96 -9.51 11.12 -14.55
C MET A 96 -9.15 10.46 -13.21
N ILE A 97 -8.78 9.18 -13.24
CA ILE A 97 -8.57 8.34 -12.06
C ILE A 97 -7.41 7.35 -12.26
N GLY A 98 -6.80 6.83 -11.21
CA GLY A 98 -5.75 5.81 -11.24
C GLY A 98 -4.43 6.23 -10.61
N THR A 99 -4.26 7.52 -10.32
CA THR A 99 -3.03 8.07 -9.72
C THR A 99 -2.81 7.54 -8.28
N ASN A 100 -3.86 7.39 -7.49
CA ASN A 100 -3.77 6.92 -6.12
C ASN A 100 -3.58 5.40 -6.03
N ASP A 101 -4.10 4.63 -6.96
CA ASP A 101 -3.87 3.18 -7.05
C ASP A 101 -2.37 2.84 -7.04
N ILE A 102 -1.57 3.62 -7.77
CA ILE A 102 -0.11 3.49 -7.77
C ILE A 102 0.49 4.08 -6.48
N GLY A 103 0.01 5.24 -6.04
CA GLY A 103 0.55 5.95 -4.88
C GLY A 103 0.41 5.20 -3.56
N THR A 104 -0.64 4.40 -3.41
CA THR A 104 -0.93 3.56 -2.24
C THR A 104 -0.53 2.10 -2.45
N ALA A 105 -0.04 1.75 -3.64
CA ALA A 105 0.26 0.37 -4.05
C ALA A 105 -0.95 -0.58 -3.96
N THR A 106 -2.18 -0.04 -4.07
CA THR A 106 -3.42 -0.84 -4.06
C THR A 106 -3.82 -1.34 -5.43
N GLY A 107 -3.20 -0.81 -6.50
CA GLY A 107 -3.48 -1.19 -7.88
C GLY A 107 -2.25 -1.21 -8.77
N THR A 108 -2.45 -1.71 -9.97
CA THR A 108 -1.48 -1.78 -11.06
C THR A 108 -2.04 -1.06 -12.29
N PRO A 109 -1.21 -0.66 -13.28
CA PRO A 109 -1.74 -0.12 -14.53
C PRO A 109 -2.81 -1.00 -15.19
N LYS A 110 -2.67 -2.32 -15.08
CA LYS A 110 -3.66 -3.28 -15.62
C LYS A 110 -4.98 -3.29 -14.86
N SER A 111 -4.96 -3.25 -13.52
CA SER A 111 -6.19 -3.19 -12.73
C SER A 111 -6.93 -1.87 -12.92
N ILE A 112 -6.20 -0.75 -13.04
CA ILE A 112 -6.78 0.56 -13.35
C ILE A 112 -7.49 0.55 -14.70
N ALA A 113 -6.84 0.00 -15.73
CA ALA A 113 -7.44 -0.13 -17.06
C ALA A 113 -8.69 -1.03 -17.05
N LEU A 114 -8.68 -2.09 -16.26
CA LEU A 114 -9.83 -2.99 -16.09
C LEU A 114 -11.01 -2.29 -15.37
N ASN A 115 -10.73 -1.52 -14.34
CA ASN A 115 -11.75 -0.72 -13.65
C ASN A 115 -12.33 0.36 -14.58
N ALA A 116 -11.50 1.01 -15.40
CA ALA A 116 -11.97 1.97 -16.40
C ALA A 116 -12.87 1.30 -17.47
N GLU A 117 -12.50 0.11 -17.93
CA GLU A 117 -13.35 -0.67 -18.84
C GLU A 117 -14.71 -1.02 -18.21
N ALA A 118 -14.72 -1.45 -16.96
CA ALA A 118 -15.95 -1.71 -16.21
C ALA A 118 -16.82 -0.45 -16.07
N MET A 119 -16.23 0.73 -15.79
CA MET A 119 -16.95 2.00 -15.78
C MET A 119 -17.58 2.32 -17.15
N ILE A 120 -16.80 2.15 -18.22
CA ILE A 120 -17.28 2.39 -19.60
C ILE A 120 -18.47 1.48 -19.92
N GLU A 121 -18.37 0.20 -19.63
CA GLU A 121 -19.45 -0.76 -19.90
C GLU A 121 -20.70 -0.45 -19.07
N ARG A 122 -20.53 -0.06 -17.81
CA ARG A 122 -21.64 0.37 -16.96
C ARG A 122 -22.33 1.61 -17.50
N VAL A 123 -21.58 2.67 -17.82
CA VAL A 123 -22.15 3.89 -18.39
C VAL A 123 -22.92 3.60 -19.68
N LYS A 124 -22.35 2.81 -20.59
CA LYS A 124 -23.01 2.45 -21.86
C LYS A 124 -24.32 1.69 -21.69
N ASN A 125 -24.40 0.82 -20.69
CA ASN A 125 -25.58 0.00 -20.47
C ASN A 125 -26.63 0.68 -19.58
N GLU A 126 -26.22 1.53 -18.63
CA GLU A 126 -27.13 2.21 -17.69
C GLU A 126 -27.53 3.60 -18.15
N SER A 127 -26.71 4.26 -18.95
CA SER A 127 -26.90 5.63 -19.43
C SER A 127 -26.39 5.79 -20.87
N PRO A 128 -27.02 5.12 -21.86
CA PRO A 128 -26.49 4.99 -23.24
C PRO A 128 -26.38 6.33 -23.99
N ASP A 129 -27.14 7.34 -23.59
CA ASP A 129 -27.09 8.67 -24.18
C ASP A 129 -25.97 9.56 -23.61
N THR A 130 -25.34 9.13 -22.50
CA THR A 130 -24.22 9.84 -21.87
C THR A 130 -22.97 9.78 -22.74
N LYS A 131 -22.39 10.94 -23.05
CA LYS A 131 -21.07 11.01 -23.68
C LYS A 131 -19.99 10.86 -22.62
N LEU A 132 -19.30 9.72 -22.64
CA LEU A 132 -18.22 9.40 -21.70
C LEU A 132 -16.86 9.71 -22.31
N HIS A 133 -16.03 10.43 -21.56
CA HIS A 133 -14.65 10.76 -21.90
C HIS A 133 -13.71 10.24 -20.81
N ILE A 134 -12.72 9.48 -21.21
CA ILE A 134 -11.59 9.09 -20.32
C ILE A 134 -10.48 10.10 -20.54
N VAL A 135 -10.05 10.76 -19.48
CA VAL A 135 -8.94 11.73 -19.50
C VAL A 135 -7.67 11.02 -19.05
N SER A 136 -6.53 11.29 -19.69
CA SER A 136 -5.24 10.75 -19.29
C SER A 136 -4.93 11.09 -17.83
N THR A 137 -4.30 10.18 -17.10
CA THR A 137 -3.64 10.54 -15.85
C THR A 137 -2.46 11.47 -16.14
N PHE A 138 -2.20 12.39 -15.22
CA PHE A 138 -1.13 13.37 -15.38
C PHE A 138 0.23 12.78 -14.95
N PRO A 139 1.35 13.24 -15.53
CA PRO A 139 2.66 12.81 -15.07
C PRO A 139 2.88 13.20 -13.60
N SER A 140 3.51 12.30 -12.85
CA SER A 140 3.82 12.57 -11.44
C SER A 140 5.12 11.87 -11.05
N SER A 141 5.86 12.47 -10.11
CA SER A 141 7.04 11.90 -9.49
C SER A 141 6.95 11.92 -7.95
N ASN A 142 5.73 11.99 -7.41
CA ASN A 142 5.48 12.06 -5.98
C ASN A 142 5.33 10.65 -5.38
N GLY A 143 6.20 10.28 -4.44
CA GLY A 143 6.18 9.00 -3.74
C GLY A 143 6.40 7.80 -4.68
N LEU A 144 5.49 6.83 -4.67
CA LEU A 144 5.52 5.65 -5.54
C LEU A 144 5.04 5.95 -6.97
N ARG A 145 4.48 7.13 -7.22
CA ARG A 145 4.01 7.56 -8.53
C ARG A 145 5.23 7.89 -9.40
N SER A 146 5.34 7.26 -10.56
CA SER A 146 6.39 7.58 -11.51
C SER A 146 5.80 7.95 -12.87
N PRO A 147 6.51 8.77 -13.68
CA PRO A 147 6.08 9.07 -15.03
C PRO A 147 5.88 7.81 -15.90
N GLU A 148 6.71 6.78 -15.71
CA GLU A 148 6.63 5.52 -16.46
C GLU A 148 5.34 4.76 -16.11
N ASN A 149 4.96 4.67 -14.83
CA ASN A 149 3.71 4.06 -14.43
C ASN A 149 2.50 4.80 -15.01
N HIS A 150 2.50 6.13 -14.97
CA HIS A 150 1.42 6.93 -15.55
C HIS A 150 1.35 6.82 -17.08
N ALA A 151 2.50 6.76 -17.77
CA ALA A 151 2.56 6.52 -19.20
C ALA A 151 1.97 5.14 -19.56
N GLU A 152 2.27 4.10 -18.77
CA GLU A 152 1.70 2.75 -18.98
C GLU A 152 0.21 2.71 -18.70
N ILE A 153 -0.29 3.40 -17.65
CA ILE A 153 -1.72 3.57 -17.42
C ILE A 153 -2.38 4.19 -18.66
N ASN A 154 -1.85 5.31 -19.14
CA ASN A 154 -2.41 6.03 -20.30
C ASN A 154 -2.38 5.19 -21.56
N ARG A 155 -1.31 4.41 -21.78
CA ARG A 155 -1.22 3.47 -22.90
C ARG A 155 -2.36 2.43 -22.84
N LEU A 156 -2.58 1.82 -21.69
CA LEU A 156 -3.64 0.83 -21.49
C LEU A 156 -5.03 1.46 -21.58
N LEU A 157 -5.25 2.65 -21.03
CA LEU A 157 -6.50 3.38 -21.17
C LEU A 157 -6.83 3.71 -22.63
N LYS A 158 -5.84 4.09 -23.44
CA LYS A 158 -6.03 4.28 -24.89
C LYS A 158 -6.48 3.00 -25.57
N GLU A 159 -5.90 1.85 -25.21
CA GLU A 159 -6.30 0.54 -25.76
C GLU A 159 -7.75 0.17 -25.35
N VAL A 160 -8.10 0.41 -24.07
CA VAL A 160 -9.48 0.23 -23.59
C VAL A 160 -10.45 1.11 -24.38
N CYS A 161 -10.15 2.38 -24.50
CA CYS A 161 -10.99 3.34 -25.22
C CYS A 161 -11.16 2.99 -26.71
N ALA A 162 -10.08 2.54 -27.37
CA ALA A 162 -10.14 2.11 -28.76
C ALA A 162 -11.06 0.90 -28.96
N ARG A 163 -10.93 -0.15 -28.14
CA ARG A 163 -11.79 -1.35 -28.29
C ARG A 163 -13.23 -1.13 -27.85
N THR A 164 -13.45 -0.23 -26.88
CA THR A 164 -14.80 0.12 -26.43
C THR A 164 -15.43 1.26 -27.20
N GLN A 165 -14.76 1.86 -28.18
CA GLN A 165 -15.22 3.03 -28.93
C GLN A 165 -15.61 4.20 -28.02
N THR A 166 -14.80 4.45 -27.00
CA THR A 166 -14.93 5.56 -26.04
C THR A 166 -13.88 6.61 -26.35
N GLU A 167 -14.18 7.88 -26.17
CA GLU A 167 -13.24 8.97 -26.45
C GLU A 167 -12.18 9.06 -25.34
N PHE A 168 -10.90 9.11 -25.73
CA PHE A 168 -9.76 9.35 -24.85
C PHE A 168 -9.22 10.77 -25.06
N ILE A 169 -9.16 11.55 -24.00
CA ILE A 169 -8.59 12.90 -24.01
C ILE A 169 -7.18 12.83 -23.44
N ASP A 170 -6.20 13.06 -24.31
CA ASP A 170 -4.79 12.99 -23.93
C ASP A 170 -4.26 14.38 -23.54
N LEU A 171 -3.95 14.56 -22.28
CA LEU A 171 -3.37 15.78 -21.73
C LEU A 171 -1.93 15.57 -21.23
N TRP A 172 -1.31 14.45 -21.60
CA TRP A 172 0.01 14.07 -21.11
C TRP A 172 1.07 15.15 -21.36
N ASP A 173 1.14 15.65 -22.59
CA ASP A 173 2.13 16.66 -22.98
C ASP A 173 1.81 18.04 -22.38
N ASP A 174 0.54 18.40 -22.28
CA ASP A 174 0.08 19.67 -21.69
C ASP A 174 0.43 19.77 -20.20
N MET A 175 0.51 18.63 -19.50
CA MET A 175 0.69 18.55 -18.05
C MET A 175 2.13 18.20 -17.61
N GLN A 176 3.11 18.18 -18.51
CA GLN A 176 4.52 17.90 -18.18
C GLN A 176 5.11 18.86 -17.14
N GLY A 177 4.61 20.08 -17.05
CA GLY A 177 5.02 21.05 -16.05
C GLY A 177 4.76 20.64 -14.58
N ILE A 178 4.08 19.52 -14.33
CA ILE A 178 3.98 18.92 -13.00
C ILE A 178 5.32 18.39 -12.52
N LEU A 179 6.11 17.81 -13.42
CA LEU A 179 7.40 17.19 -13.10
C LEU A 179 8.49 18.19 -12.68
N ASP A 180 8.43 19.41 -13.20
CA ASP A 180 9.37 20.50 -12.84
C ASP A 180 8.75 21.53 -11.88
N ASN A 181 7.54 21.27 -11.40
CA ASN A 181 6.74 22.18 -10.56
C ASN A 181 6.42 23.54 -11.22
N SER A 182 6.42 23.66 -12.54
CA SER A 182 5.95 24.89 -13.21
C SER A 182 4.44 25.09 -13.16
N ILE A 183 3.66 23.97 -12.98
CA ILE A 183 2.22 23.96 -12.77
C ILE A 183 1.78 23.09 -11.57
N SER A 184 2.72 22.76 -10.68
CA SER A 184 2.51 21.98 -9.45
C SER A 184 3.33 22.60 -8.31
N ALA A 185 3.19 22.11 -7.09
CA ALA A 185 4.03 22.46 -5.97
C ALA A 185 4.57 21.23 -5.21
N ASP A 186 4.07 20.04 -5.56
CA ASP A 186 4.39 18.78 -4.91
C ASP A 186 4.59 17.63 -5.90
N HIS A 187 4.80 17.93 -7.18
CA HIS A 187 4.95 16.98 -8.27
C HIS A 187 3.72 16.07 -8.51
N LEU A 188 2.54 16.52 -8.08
CA LEU A 188 1.29 15.77 -8.17
C LEU A 188 0.09 16.66 -8.43
N HIS A 189 -0.24 17.55 -7.47
CA HIS A 189 -1.40 18.41 -7.54
C HIS A 189 -1.10 19.66 -8.37
N VAL A 190 -2.09 20.10 -9.14
CA VAL A 190 -1.91 21.23 -10.05
C VAL A 190 -2.24 22.57 -9.41
N THR A 191 -1.50 23.59 -9.81
CA THR A 191 -1.79 25.00 -9.49
C THR A 191 -2.96 25.54 -10.33
N GLU A 192 -3.38 26.80 -10.07
CA GLU A 192 -4.38 27.48 -10.90
C GLU A 192 -4.01 27.52 -12.40
N ARG A 193 -2.72 27.60 -12.72
CA ARG A 193 -2.24 27.52 -14.11
C ARG A 193 -2.49 26.14 -14.71
N GLY A 194 -2.27 25.06 -13.95
CA GLY A 194 -2.60 23.71 -14.40
C GLY A 194 -4.10 23.54 -14.64
N TYR A 195 -4.94 24.06 -13.75
CA TYR A 195 -6.40 24.07 -14.00
C TYR A 195 -6.81 24.91 -15.20
N TYR A 196 -6.16 26.04 -15.44
CA TYR A 196 -6.38 26.83 -16.67
C TYR A 196 -6.07 26.01 -17.93
N ILE A 197 -4.93 25.35 -17.98
CA ILE A 197 -4.52 24.48 -19.11
C ILE A 197 -5.56 23.37 -19.29
N TRP A 198 -5.90 22.66 -18.21
CA TRP A 198 -6.85 21.57 -18.26
C TRP A 198 -8.24 22.02 -18.69
N SER A 199 -8.78 23.08 -18.11
CA SER A 199 -10.09 23.59 -18.46
C SER A 199 -10.20 24.01 -19.92
N ASN A 200 -9.18 24.69 -20.47
CA ASN A 200 -9.14 25.07 -21.90
C ASN A 200 -9.07 23.84 -22.81
N ALA A 201 -8.31 22.83 -22.45
CA ALA A 201 -8.21 21.59 -23.23
C ALA A 201 -9.53 20.81 -23.28
N LEU A 202 -10.43 21.02 -22.32
CA LEU A 202 -11.74 20.38 -22.29
C LEU A 202 -12.83 21.14 -23.08
N LEU A 203 -12.65 22.41 -23.42
CA LEU A 203 -13.66 23.21 -24.13
C LEU A 203 -14.22 22.54 -25.39
N PRO A 204 -13.41 21.90 -26.28
CA PRO A 204 -13.94 21.23 -27.46
C PRO A 204 -14.94 20.11 -27.18
N TYR A 205 -14.85 19.51 -25.97
CA TYR A 205 -15.70 18.41 -25.55
C TYR A 205 -16.94 18.85 -24.75
N LEU A 206 -16.92 20.07 -24.24
CA LEU A 206 -18.02 20.64 -23.47
C LEU A 206 -19.13 21.20 -24.36
N GLY A 207 -18.77 21.89 -25.42
CA GLY A 207 -19.71 22.54 -26.39
C GLY A 207 -19.42 24.02 -26.59
N ASP A 208 -20.01 24.60 -27.62
CA ASP A 208 -19.68 25.96 -28.07
C ASP A 208 -20.10 27.08 -27.07
N ASP A 209 -21.02 26.78 -26.16
CA ASP A 209 -21.51 27.73 -25.15
C ASP A 209 -20.58 27.82 -23.92
N PHE A 210 -19.53 27.01 -23.86
CA PHE A 210 -18.57 26.97 -22.73
C PHE A 210 -17.35 27.84 -22.97
N THR A 211 -17.01 28.62 -21.95
CA THR A 211 -15.78 29.42 -21.93
C THR A 211 -15.04 29.22 -20.61
N CYS A 212 -13.70 29.17 -20.67
CA CYS A 212 -12.88 29.11 -19.46
C CYS A 212 -12.78 30.52 -18.86
N THR A 213 -13.20 30.70 -17.61
CA THR A 213 -13.12 31.93 -16.85
C THR A 213 -11.94 32.07 -15.92
N LEU A 214 -11.12 31.02 -15.83
CA LEU A 214 -9.88 31.14 -15.08
C LEU A 214 -8.94 32.14 -15.74
N PRO A 215 -8.21 32.96 -14.97
CA PRO A 215 -7.26 33.88 -15.52
C PRO A 215 -6.11 33.13 -16.19
N ALA A 216 -5.74 33.59 -17.41
CA ALA A 216 -4.53 33.10 -18.08
C ALA A 216 -3.31 33.57 -17.30
N THR A 217 -2.80 32.76 -16.39
CA THR A 217 -1.61 33.10 -15.64
C THR A 217 -0.37 32.63 -16.41
N THR A 218 0.56 33.54 -16.65
CA THR A 218 1.88 33.26 -17.26
C THR A 218 2.96 33.01 -16.20
N GLU A 219 2.66 33.31 -14.93
CA GLU A 219 3.60 33.13 -13.85
C GLU A 219 3.76 31.65 -13.52
N ALA A 220 5.00 31.17 -13.64
CA ALA A 220 5.37 29.89 -13.09
C ALA A 220 5.36 29.98 -11.57
N ASN A 221 4.65 29.11 -10.92
CA ASN A 221 4.59 28.90 -9.50
C ASN A 221 4.56 30.13 -8.57
N ASN A 222 3.60 30.04 -7.76
CA ASN A 222 3.29 30.84 -6.62
C ASN A 222 4.46 31.21 -5.71
N THR A 223 4.65 32.50 -5.56
CA THR A 223 5.39 33.10 -4.45
C THR A 223 4.61 33.04 -3.13
N TYR A 224 3.57 32.21 -3.01
CA TYR A 224 2.78 32.11 -1.80
C TYR A 224 3.48 31.35 -0.67
N LYS A 225 3.19 31.76 0.55
CA LYS A 225 3.73 31.16 1.78
C LYS A 225 3.46 29.66 1.90
N TRP A 226 2.45 29.13 1.21
CA TRP A 226 2.04 27.73 1.19
C TRP A 226 2.07 27.16 -0.23
N ASN A 227 3.21 27.08 -0.84
CA ASN A 227 3.43 26.41 -2.13
C ASN A 227 3.74 24.90 -1.96
N ASN A 228 3.09 24.26 -1.02
CA ASN A 228 3.04 22.80 -0.88
C ASN A 228 1.63 22.30 -1.24
N GLY A 229 1.46 20.98 -1.40
CA GLY A 229 0.20 20.36 -1.78
C GLY A 229 -1.02 20.88 -0.99
N ASN A 230 -0.84 21.15 0.29
CA ASN A 230 -1.90 21.64 1.18
C ASN A 230 -2.31 23.11 0.90
N GLY A 231 -1.38 23.94 0.45
CA GLY A 231 -1.66 25.35 0.14
C GLY A 231 -2.26 25.60 -1.25
N LEU A 232 -2.23 24.61 -2.15
CA LEU A 232 -2.70 24.77 -3.53
C LEU A 232 -4.16 25.15 -3.62
N ARG A 233 -5.02 24.57 -2.78
CA ARG A 233 -6.46 24.91 -2.73
C ARG A 233 -6.67 26.38 -2.39
N VAL A 234 -5.99 26.92 -1.38
CA VAL A 234 -6.10 28.35 -1.00
C VAL A 234 -5.64 29.26 -2.13
N ASN A 235 -4.54 28.89 -2.80
CA ASN A 235 -4.01 29.65 -3.94
C ASN A 235 -4.99 29.67 -5.13
N MET A 236 -5.59 28.52 -5.43
CA MET A 236 -6.62 28.42 -6.48
C MET A 236 -7.84 29.26 -6.14
N LEU A 237 -8.37 29.16 -4.91
CA LEU A 237 -9.51 29.99 -4.46
C LEU A 237 -9.21 31.49 -4.53
N ALA A 238 -7.99 31.90 -4.19
CA ALA A 238 -7.55 33.29 -4.29
C ALA A 238 -7.43 33.79 -5.74
N SER A 239 -7.23 32.90 -6.71
CA SER A 239 -7.16 33.25 -8.13
C SER A 239 -8.56 33.38 -8.80
N LEU A 240 -9.60 32.81 -8.21
CA LEU A 240 -10.96 32.89 -8.74
C LEU A 240 -11.54 34.32 -8.63
N PRO A 241 -12.37 34.72 -9.57
CA PRO A 241 -13.08 36.03 -9.47
C PRO A 241 -14.04 36.05 -8.27
N ILE A 242 -14.34 37.24 -7.78
CA ILE A 242 -15.45 37.52 -6.88
C ILE A 242 -16.35 38.54 -7.59
N LYS A 243 -17.64 38.23 -7.74
CA LYS A 243 -18.65 39.06 -8.36
C LYS A 243 -19.58 39.67 -7.31
N ALA A 244 -20.26 40.73 -7.69
CA ALA A 244 -21.14 41.49 -6.78
C ALA A 244 -22.34 40.68 -6.28
N ASP A 245 -22.78 39.68 -7.02
CA ASP A 245 -23.88 38.76 -6.70
C ASP A 245 -23.46 37.45 -6.04
N ASP A 246 -22.14 37.23 -5.81
CA ASP A 246 -21.64 36.03 -5.18
C ASP A 246 -22.03 35.94 -3.70
N VAL A 247 -22.25 34.68 -3.29
CA VAL A 247 -22.41 34.24 -1.89
C VAL A 247 -21.23 33.36 -1.52
N LEU A 248 -20.32 33.84 -0.68
CA LEU A 248 -19.08 33.15 -0.35
C LEU A 248 -19.25 32.30 0.89
N MET A 249 -18.98 30.99 0.76
CA MET A 249 -18.92 30.02 1.86
C MET A 249 -17.44 29.88 2.32
N ILE A 250 -17.03 30.66 3.32
CA ILE A 250 -15.66 30.69 3.86
C ILE A 250 -15.58 29.80 5.10
N GLY A 251 -14.74 28.77 5.08
CA GLY A 251 -14.63 27.87 6.23
C GLY A 251 -13.72 26.69 6.03
N GLY A 252 -13.73 25.80 7.04
CA GLY A 252 -12.95 24.58 7.06
C GLY A 252 -13.65 23.42 6.36
N GLU A 253 -13.38 22.20 6.87
CA GLU A 253 -13.74 20.93 6.24
C GLU A 253 -15.23 20.80 5.93
N MET A 254 -16.10 21.18 6.86
CA MET A 254 -17.55 21.09 6.67
C MET A 254 -18.01 21.88 5.44
N PHE A 255 -17.53 23.11 5.26
CA PHE A 255 -17.87 23.89 4.07
C PHE A 255 -17.12 23.41 2.83
N ASN A 256 -15.86 22.96 2.96
CA ASN A 256 -15.05 22.48 1.85
C ASN A 256 -15.67 21.26 1.15
N ASN A 257 -16.25 20.33 1.92
CA ASN A 257 -16.80 19.08 1.40
C ASN A 257 -18.27 19.20 0.95
N GLY A 258 -18.89 20.36 1.04
CA GLY A 258 -20.25 20.62 0.56
C GLY A 258 -20.26 21.16 -0.88
N GLU A 259 -21.04 20.55 -1.75
CA GLU A 259 -21.34 21.08 -3.09
C GLU A 259 -22.52 22.05 -2.98
N TRP A 260 -22.29 23.22 -2.39
CA TRP A 260 -23.31 24.14 -1.95
C TRP A 260 -24.18 24.69 -3.08
N HIS A 261 -23.60 25.03 -4.24
CA HIS A 261 -24.33 25.52 -5.40
C HIS A 261 -25.31 24.48 -5.94
N GLU A 262 -24.99 23.21 -5.85
CA GLU A 262 -25.85 22.11 -6.28
C GLU A 262 -27.01 21.91 -5.28
N MET A 263 -26.67 21.77 -3.97
CA MET A 263 -27.67 21.53 -2.92
C MET A 263 -28.68 22.68 -2.75
N LEU A 264 -28.21 23.92 -2.97
CA LEU A 264 -29.01 25.13 -2.86
C LEU A 264 -29.65 25.53 -4.20
N HIS A 265 -29.31 24.86 -5.31
CA HIS A 265 -29.70 25.19 -6.68
C HIS A 265 -29.46 26.68 -7.04
N ASN A 266 -28.32 27.21 -6.56
CA ASN A 266 -27.96 28.62 -6.76
C ASN A 266 -26.50 28.72 -7.25
N PRO A 267 -26.25 29.10 -8.53
CA PRO A 267 -24.90 29.16 -9.09
C PRO A 267 -24.03 30.29 -8.52
N HIS A 268 -24.62 31.25 -7.82
CA HIS A 268 -23.88 32.33 -7.16
C HIS A 268 -23.26 31.90 -5.82
N VAL A 269 -23.61 30.72 -5.29
CA VAL A 269 -23.01 30.20 -4.07
C VAL A 269 -21.64 29.61 -4.41
N LYS A 270 -20.57 30.22 -3.85
CA LYS A 270 -19.17 29.90 -4.13
C LYS A 270 -18.51 29.26 -2.93
N ASN A 271 -17.96 28.08 -3.13
CA ASN A 271 -17.16 27.43 -2.11
C ASN A 271 -15.78 28.11 -2.00
N ARG A 272 -15.53 28.79 -0.89
CA ARG A 272 -14.25 29.43 -0.54
C ARG A 272 -13.65 28.80 0.71
N ALA A 273 -13.96 27.54 0.90
CA ALA A 273 -13.44 26.76 2.03
C ALA A 273 -12.22 25.93 1.63
N ALA A 274 -11.35 25.67 2.60
CA ALA A 274 -10.14 24.91 2.40
C ALA A 274 -9.76 24.12 3.65
N THR A 275 -9.07 23.01 3.46
CA THR A 275 -8.56 22.11 4.50
C THR A 275 -7.05 21.92 4.40
N TYR A 276 -6.42 21.56 5.51
CA TYR A 276 -5.03 21.16 5.59
C TYR A 276 -4.94 19.63 5.65
N GLY A 277 -4.75 18.98 4.50
CA GLY A 277 -4.82 17.53 4.43
C GLY A 277 -6.20 17.03 4.86
N TYR A 278 -6.24 16.18 5.89
CA TYR A 278 -7.48 15.66 6.48
C TYR A 278 -7.97 16.45 7.72
N GLY A 279 -7.60 17.71 7.85
CA GLY A 279 -8.01 18.57 8.94
C GLY A 279 -8.17 20.03 8.50
N ASP A 280 -8.77 20.84 9.34
CA ASP A 280 -8.99 22.26 9.06
C ASP A 280 -7.71 23.09 9.27
N TYR A 281 -7.75 24.32 8.78
CA TYR A 281 -6.79 25.36 9.17
C TYR A 281 -7.20 26.02 10.49
N LEU A 282 -6.20 26.53 11.22
CA LEU A 282 -6.43 27.31 12.43
C LEU A 282 -7.02 28.69 12.07
N THR A 283 -7.74 29.30 13.00
CA THR A 283 -8.24 30.69 12.84
C THR A 283 -7.12 31.70 12.56
N ALA A 284 -5.92 31.44 13.06
CA ALA A 284 -4.72 32.25 12.76
C ALA A 284 -4.34 32.23 11.27
N ASP A 285 -4.50 31.08 10.59
CA ASP A 285 -4.21 30.94 9.17
C ASP A 285 -5.29 31.61 8.32
N TRP A 286 -6.56 31.50 8.72
CA TRP A 286 -7.70 32.10 8.02
C TRP A 286 -7.57 33.60 7.86
N LYS A 287 -6.98 34.29 8.81
CA LYS A 287 -6.71 35.72 8.67
C LYS A 287 -5.85 36.04 7.44
N THR A 288 -4.83 35.21 7.18
CA THR A 288 -3.97 35.38 6.01
C THR A 288 -4.70 34.97 4.72
N PHE A 289 -5.48 33.88 4.75
CA PHE A 289 -6.24 33.39 3.57
C PHE A 289 -7.31 34.36 3.13
N ILE A 290 -8.03 34.98 4.05
CA ILE A 290 -8.99 36.05 3.76
C ILE A 290 -8.28 37.20 3.06
N GLY A 291 -7.11 37.63 3.57
CA GLY A 291 -6.30 38.64 2.90
C GLY A 291 -5.98 38.26 1.45
N TYR A 292 -5.53 37.04 1.19
CA TYR A 292 -5.22 36.59 -0.17
C TYR A 292 -6.44 36.52 -1.08
N MET A 293 -7.59 36.01 -0.60
CA MET A 293 -8.80 35.92 -1.42
C MET A 293 -9.26 37.26 -1.94
N PHE A 294 -9.08 38.34 -1.18
CA PHE A 294 -9.55 39.67 -1.56
C PHE A 294 -8.44 40.57 -2.17
N ASP A 295 -7.18 40.37 -1.82
CA ASP A 295 -6.08 41.26 -2.20
C ASP A 295 -5.33 40.80 -3.45
N LEU A 296 -5.42 39.51 -3.82
CA LEU A 296 -4.68 39.00 -4.98
C LEU A 296 -5.26 39.52 -6.28
N ASN A 297 -4.43 40.28 -6.98
CA ASN A 297 -4.78 40.96 -8.24
C ASN A 297 -4.73 40.05 -9.47
N LYS A 298 -5.08 38.77 -9.33
CA LYS A 298 -5.08 37.79 -10.44
C LYS A 298 -6.42 37.71 -11.18
N SER A 299 -7.49 38.19 -10.56
CA SER A 299 -8.83 38.21 -11.11
C SER A 299 -9.61 39.38 -10.56
N VAL A 300 -10.76 39.66 -11.17
CA VAL A 300 -11.68 40.72 -10.70
C VAL A 300 -12.17 40.36 -9.28
N LYS A 301 -12.07 41.31 -8.35
CA LYS A 301 -12.56 41.21 -6.97
C LYS A 301 -13.55 42.30 -6.69
N GLU A 302 -14.83 41.98 -6.87
CA GLU A 302 -15.93 42.84 -6.44
C GLU A 302 -16.31 42.57 -4.98
N CYS A 303 -17.10 43.42 -4.38
CA CYS A 303 -17.68 43.12 -3.06
C CYS A 303 -18.81 42.12 -3.24
N PRO A 304 -18.76 40.91 -2.66
CA PRO A 304 -19.83 39.91 -2.83
C PRO A 304 -21.11 40.36 -2.13
N ALA A 305 -22.26 39.80 -2.52
CA ALA A 305 -23.52 40.04 -1.88
C ALA A 305 -23.55 39.57 -0.43
N GLN A 306 -23.01 38.33 -0.19
CA GLN A 306 -23.06 37.70 1.13
C GLN A 306 -21.77 36.92 1.43
N ILE A 307 -21.46 36.80 2.71
CA ILE A 307 -20.34 35.94 3.20
C ILE A 307 -20.84 35.14 4.40
N TYR A 308 -20.61 33.82 4.38
CA TYR A 308 -20.84 32.93 5.53
C TYR A 308 -19.49 32.46 6.07
N LEU A 309 -19.26 32.68 7.37
CA LEU A 309 -17.99 32.34 8.02
C LEU A 309 -18.17 31.18 9.00
N ASN A 310 -17.48 30.04 8.74
CA ASN A 310 -17.46 28.84 9.58
C ASN A 310 -16.01 28.36 9.81
N ILE A 311 -15.34 28.89 10.81
CA ILE A 311 -13.95 28.58 11.19
C ILE A 311 -13.82 28.38 12.71
N GLY A 312 -12.80 27.65 13.15
CA GLY A 312 -12.48 27.45 14.57
C GLY A 312 -12.56 26.00 15.04
N SER A 313 -13.09 25.08 14.23
CA SER A 313 -13.14 23.64 14.55
C SER A 313 -11.76 23.07 14.84
N GLN A 314 -10.74 23.43 14.05
CA GLN A 314 -9.38 22.93 14.21
C GLN A 314 -8.70 23.48 15.47
N ASP A 315 -8.98 24.73 15.83
CA ASP A 315 -8.46 25.30 17.09
C ASP A 315 -8.98 24.50 18.31
N ILE A 316 -10.25 24.07 18.26
CA ILE A 316 -10.84 23.21 19.29
C ILE A 316 -10.19 21.83 19.25
N ASN A 317 -10.02 21.25 18.05
CA ASN A 317 -9.45 19.91 17.87
C ASN A 317 -7.99 19.80 18.34
N THR A 318 -7.20 20.84 18.13
CA THR A 318 -5.77 20.87 18.48
C THR A 318 -5.48 21.49 19.85
N GLY A 319 -6.53 21.94 20.58
CA GLY A 319 -6.38 22.45 21.94
C GLY A 319 -5.81 23.88 22.01
N VAL A 320 -5.98 24.69 20.97
CA VAL A 320 -5.69 26.15 21.03
C VAL A 320 -6.54 26.75 22.14
N SER A 321 -5.97 27.67 22.96
CA SER A 321 -6.71 28.26 24.05
C SER A 321 -7.91 29.09 23.57
N ASP A 322 -8.98 29.11 24.36
CA ASP A 322 -10.24 29.78 23.98
C ASP A 322 -10.07 31.28 23.76
N ASP A 323 -9.17 31.93 24.52
CA ASP A 323 -8.85 33.35 24.34
C ASP A 323 -8.18 33.62 22.99
N VAL A 324 -7.25 32.78 22.57
CA VAL A 324 -6.57 32.89 21.27
C VAL A 324 -7.55 32.63 20.12
N LEU A 325 -8.35 31.55 20.22
CA LEU A 325 -9.37 31.22 19.26
C LEU A 325 -10.35 32.39 19.07
N LYS A 326 -10.92 32.94 20.15
CA LYS A 326 -11.87 34.06 20.13
C LYS A 326 -11.24 35.33 19.56
N ALA A 327 -10.00 35.64 19.93
CA ALA A 327 -9.30 36.82 19.40
C ALA A 327 -9.02 36.70 17.90
N ASN A 328 -8.56 35.56 17.43
CA ASN A 328 -8.31 35.29 16.00
C ASN A 328 -9.62 35.33 15.20
N TYR A 329 -10.70 34.71 15.71
CA TYR A 329 -12.00 34.73 15.06
C TYR A 329 -12.52 36.15 14.89
N ARG A 330 -12.50 36.98 15.96
CA ARG A 330 -12.86 38.39 15.89
C ARG A 330 -12.04 39.15 14.85
N ALA A 331 -10.72 38.93 14.82
CA ALA A 331 -9.85 39.55 13.82
C ALA A 331 -10.18 39.14 12.39
N CYS A 332 -10.61 37.90 12.14
CA CYS A 332 -11.13 37.48 10.82
C CYS A 332 -12.43 38.19 10.46
N VAL A 333 -13.38 38.32 11.39
CA VAL A 333 -14.64 39.07 11.20
C VAL A 333 -14.37 40.53 10.85
N GLU A 334 -13.49 41.19 11.61
CA GLU A 334 -13.13 42.60 11.36
C GLU A 334 -12.43 42.76 10.00
N LEU A 335 -11.57 41.82 9.61
CA LEU A 335 -10.92 41.83 8.31
C LEU A 335 -11.93 41.67 7.17
N LEU A 336 -12.89 40.75 7.27
CA LEU A 336 -13.93 40.54 6.26
C LEU A 336 -14.79 41.81 6.11
N ARG A 337 -15.17 42.43 7.20
CA ARG A 337 -15.94 43.74 7.16
C ARG A 337 -15.13 44.85 6.49
N ALA A 338 -13.81 44.84 6.66
CA ALA A 338 -12.91 45.79 6.00
C ALA A 338 -12.75 45.52 4.51
N LYS A 339 -12.64 44.24 4.11
CA LYS A 339 -12.44 43.85 2.71
C LYS A 339 -13.71 43.87 1.88
N ALA A 340 -14.85 43.58 2.48
CA ALA A 340 -16.14 43.53 1.83
C ALA A 340 -17.22 44.33 2.63
N PRO A 341 -17.09 45.66 2.67
CA PRO A 341 -17.89 46.49 3.59
C PRO A 341 -19.38 46.54 3.25
N GLN A 342 -19.78 46.18 2.06
CA GLN A 342 -21.18 46.12 1.62
C GLN A 342 -21.78 44.73 1.65
N ALA A 343 -20.98 43.70 1.87
CA ALA A 343 -21.44 42.32 1.95
C ALA A 343 -22.26 42.09 3.22
N ALA A 344 -23.36 41.34 3.13
CA ALA A 344 -24.04 40.82 4.30
C ALA A 344 -23.21 39.68 4.89
N LEU A 345 -22.48 39.99 5.99
CA LEU A 345 -21.63 38.99 6.68
C LEU A 345 -22.47 38.22 7.70
N HIS A 346 -22.56 36.90 7.53
CA HIS A 346 -23.25 35.96 8.41
C HIS A 346 -22.23 35.17 9.21
N LEU A 347 -22.32 35.15 10.54
CA LEU A 347 -21.54 34.32 11.41
C LEU A 347 -22.29 33.01 11.67
N THR A 348 -21.61 31.84 11.51
CA THR A 348 -22.30 30.58 11.67
C THR A 348 -21.76 29.80 12.89
N ALA A 349 -22.65 29.07 13.56
CA ALA A 349 -22.23 28.13 14.59
C ALA A 349 -21.41 26.96 13.99
N LEU A 350 -20.41 26.45 14.71
CA LEU A 350 -19.82 25.16 14.44
C LEU A 350 -20.82 24.06 14.76
N THR A 351 -20.77 22.97 14.03
CA THR A 351 -21.59 21.77 14.25
C THR A 351 -21.16 21.00 15.51
N PRO A 352 -22.02 20.15 16.12
CA PRO A 352 -21.66 19.42 17.32
C PRO A 352 -20.52 18.42 17.08
N HIS A 353 -19.70 18.21 18.11
CA HIS A 353 -18.61 17.26 18.10
C HIS A 353 -18.97 15.96 18.83
N ASN A 354 -18.43 14.80 18.39
CA ASN A 354 -18.68 13.51 19.03
C ASN A 354 -17.95 13.36 20.38
N ASP A 355 -16.79 13.99 20.55
CA ASP A 355 -16.08 14.06 21.84
C ASP A 355 -16.77 15.06 22.78
N GLU A 356 -17.09 14.63 24.01
CA GLU A 356 -17.84 15.45 24.98
C GLU A 356 -17.12 16.73 25.37
N ALA A 357 -15.81 16.68 25.61
CA ALA A 357 -15.02 17.83 26.03
C ALA A 357 -14.91 18.85 24.89
N LYS A 358 -14.64 18.41 23.67
CA LYS A 358 -14.62 19.25 22.48
C LYS A 358 -16.01 19.81 22.18
N ASN A 359 -17.08 19.01 22.33
CA ASN A 359 -18.44 19.47 22.12
C ASN A 359 -18.85 20.57 23.13
N ARG A 360 -18.38 20.49 24.38
CA ARG A 360 -18.58 21.55 25.36
C ARG A 360 -17.86 22.83 24.92
N ARG A 361 -16.60 22.74 24.51
CA ARG A 361 -15.86 23.89 23.96
C ARG A 361 -16.54 24.48 22.72
N THR A 362 -17.08 23.63 21.85
CA THR A 362 -17.85 24.05 20.68
C THR A 362 -19.07 24.89 21.08
N LYS A 363 -19.85 24.47 22.10
CA LYS A 363 -21.00 25.23 22.63
C LYS A 363 -20.58 26.59 23.19
N ASP A 364 -19.48 26.63 23.97
CA ASP A 364 -18.96 27.87 24.57
C ASP A 364 -18.44 28.83 23.48
N PHE A 365 -17.81 28.29 22.44
CA PHE A 365 -17.38 29.08 21.28
C PHE A 365 -18.55 29.59 20.46
N ASN A 366 -19.58 28.76 20.20
CA ASN A 366 -20.79 29.18 19.48
C ASN A 366 -21.56 30.28 20.23
N ALA A 367 -21.61 30.21 21.57
CA ALA A 367 -22.17 31.27 22.39
C ALA A 367 -21.38 32.58 22.23
N PHE A 368 -20.05 32.53 22.17
CA PHE A 368 -19.22 33.67 21.85
C PHE A 368 -19.52 34.23 20.45
N VAL A 369 -19.60 33.36 19.44
CA VAL A 369 -19.90 33.79 18.05
C VAL A 369 -21.28 34.48 17.95
N ALA A 370 -22.29 33.94 18.65
CA ALA A 370 -23.62 34.56 18.73
C ALA A 370 -23.57 35.93 19.40
N SER A 371 -22.87 36.04 20.53
CA SER A 371 -22.70 37.34 21.22
C SER A 371 -21.92 38.36 20.38
N LEU A 372 -20.91 37.91 19.63
CA LEU A 372 -20.17 38.76 18.71
C LEU A 372 -21.07 39.26 17.54
N ALA A 373 -21.92 38.38 17.03
CA ALA A 373 -22.90 38.75 15.99
C ALA A 373 -23.84 39.82 16.49
N GLU A 374 -24.39 39.66 17.70
CA GLU A 374 -25.26 40.67 18.34
C GLU A 374 -24.50 42.01 18.56
N GLU A 375 -23.28 41.95 19.11
CA GLU A 375 -22.42 43.14 19.35
C GLU A 375 -22.20 43.94 18.07
N LEU A 376 -21.98 43.23 16.94
CA LEU A 376 -21.64 43.83 15.66
C LEU A 376 -22.86 44.11 14.75
N GLY A 377 -24.08 43.75 15.18
CA GLY A 377 -25.30 43.83 14.41
C GLY A 377 -25.30 42.95 13.16
N LEU A 378 -24.67 41.76 13.25
CA LEU A 378 -24.57 40.79 12.15
C LEU A 378 -25.53 39.62 12.35
N PRO A 379 -26.06 39.02 11.25
CA PRO A 379 -26.83 37.78 11.36
C PRO A 379 -26.01 36.64 11.92
N PHE A 380 -26.63 35.82 12.78
CA PHE A 380 -26.08 34.54 13.27
C PHE A 380 -26.93 33.39 12.73
N VAL A 381 -26.29 32.36 12.20
CA VAL A 381 -26.91 31.11 11.69
C VAL A 381 -26.55 29.94 12.58
N ASP A 382 -27.53 29.39 13.27
CA ASP A 382 -27.34 28.27 14.21
C ASP A 382 -27.31 26.93 13.48
N LEU A 383 -26.13 26.56 13.00
CA LEU A 383 -25.88 25.24 12.39
C LEU A 383 -25.72 24.12 13.46
N PHE A 384 -25.42 24.51 14.72
CA PHE A 384 -25.26 23.55 15.81
C PHE A 384 -26.61 22.88 16.15
N THR A 385 -27.63 23.67 16.48
CA THR A 385 -28.97 23.17 16.83
C THR A 385 -29.62 22.42 15.67
N ALA A 386 -29.33 22.83 14.42
CA ALA A 386 -29.85 22.17 13.22
C ALA A 386 -29.36 20.72 13.05
N THR A 387 -28.20 20.38 13.64
CA THR A 387 -27.53 19.07 13.49
C THR A 387 -27.28 18.35 14.82
N ALA A 388 -27.78 18.89 15.93
CA ALA A 388 -27.73 18.31 17.25
C ALA A 388 -29.04 17.62 17.66
N THR A 389 -28.94 16.64 18.56
CA THR A 389 -30.10 16.12 19.30
C THR A 389 -30.62 17.15 20.30
N ALA A 390 -31.79 16.92 20.90
CA ALA A 390 -32.32 17.75 21.99
C ALA A 390 -31.37 17.84 23.20
N ALA A 391 -30.48 16.86 23.41
CA ALA A 391 -29.44 16.88 24.46
C ALA A 391 -28.20 17.73 24.04
N GLY A 392 -28.17 18.24 22.83
CA GLY A 392 -27.07 19.04 22.32
C GLY A 392 -25.79 18.24 22.06
N VAL A 393 -25.94 16.99 21.62
CA VAL A 393 -24.89 16.13 21.09
C VAL A 393 -25.12 15.89 19.62
N ALA A 394 -24.10 15.45 18.89
CA ALA A 394 -24.21 15.15 17.46
C ALA A 394 -25.39 14.19 17.20
N ASP A 395 -26.23 14.55 16.22
CA ASP A 395 -27.34 13.68 15.83
C ASP A 395 -26.83 12.67 14.78
N PRO A 396 -26.92 11.35 15.03
CA PRO A 396 -26.40 10.32 14.13
C PRO A 396 -27.12 10.27 12.77
N ARG A 397 -28.25 10.95 12.61
CA ARG A 397 -28.90 11.13 11.30
C ARG A 397 -28.11 12.06 10.39
N TYR A 398 -27.37 13.01 10.95
CA TYR A 398 -26.68 14.08 10.26
C TYR A 398 -25.18 14.00 10.34
N VAL A 399 -24.63 13.44 11.44
CA VAL A 399 -23.22 13.40 11.73
C VAL A 399 -22.81 11.95 11.90
N THR A 400 -21.77 11.51 11.21
CA THR A 400 -21.26 10.13 11.38
C THR A 400 -20.64 9.97 12.76
N THR A 401 -21.02 8.90 13.46
CA THR A 401 -20.52 8.60 14.80
C THR A 401 -19.35 7.60 14.82
N GLU A 402 -19.10 6.96 13.68
CA GLU A 402 -18.13 5.87 13.57
C GLU A 402 -16.68 6.35 13.41
N LEU A 403 -16.50 7.65 13.13
CA LEU A 403 -15.20 8.23 12.80
C LEU A 403 -14.64 9.07 13.95
N ASN A 404 -13.33 9.19 14.01
CA ASN A 404 -12.63 10.05 14.97
C ASN A 404 -12.90 11.55 14.76
N ALA A 405 -13.45 11.92 13.59
CA ALA A 405 -13.92 13.27 13.28
C ALA A 405 -15.40 13.24 12.91
N PRO A 406 -16.21 14.24 13.33
CA PRO A 406 -17.63 14.30 13.01
C PRO A 406 -17.83 14.81 11.57
N TYR A 407 -17.88 13.88 10.62
CA TYR A 407 -18.25 14.21 9.24
C TYR A 407 -19.77 14.34 9.06
N MET A 408 -20.20 15.23 8.19
CA MET A 408 -21.60 15.34 7.81
C MET A 408 -22.00 14.21 6.87
N SER A 409 -23.08 13.49 7.17
CA SER A 409 -23.70 12.58 6.20
C SER A 409 -24.36 13.38 5.05
N ALA A 410 -24.76 12.71 3.96
CA ALA A 410 -25.54 13.33 2.90
C ALA A 410 -26.78 14.06 3.43
N ARG A 411 -27.51 13.43 4.36
CA ARG A 411 -28.67 14.03 5.04
C ARG A 411 -28.27 15.24 5.86
N GLY A 412 -27.10 15.20 6.51
CA GLY A 412 -26.56 16.32 7.28
C GLY A 412 -26.26 17.53 6.40
N TYR A 413 -25.64 17.33 5.23
CA TYR A 413 -25.41 18.41 4.27
C TYR A 413 -26.69 19.05 3.79
N LEU A 414 -27.73 18.29 3.46
CA LEU A 414 -29.02 18.85 3.10
C LEU A 414 -29.71 19.57 4.26
N GLN A 415 -29.54 19.07 5.50
CA GLN A 415 -30.05 19.78 6.69
C GLN A 415 -29.35 21.14 6.87
N LEU A 416 -28.06 21.23 6.66
CA LEU A 416 -27.31 22.47 6.67
C LEU A 416 -27.78 23.41 5.53
N ALA A 417 -27.95 22.88 4.32
CA ALA A 417 -28.43 23.63 3.18
C ALA A 417 -29.85 24.21 3.44
N ARG A 418 -30.77 23.45 4.02
CA ARG A 418 -32.10 23.91 4.43
C ARG A 418 -32.02 25.00 5.50
N THR A 419 -31.04 24.90 6.41
CA THR A 419 -30.84 25.92 7.45
C THR A 419 -30.28 27.23 6.88
N LEU A 420 -29.40 27.14 5.88
CA LEU A 420 -28.77 28.30 5.23
C LEU A 420 -29.70 28.99 4.20
N ALA A 421 -30.51 28.23 3.48
CA ALA A 421 -31.34 28.72 2.36
C ALA A 421 -32.18 29.95 2.69
N PRO A 422 -32.87 30.06 3.87
CA PRO A 422 -33.65 31.26 4.20
C PRO A 422 -32.83 32.55 4.33
N PHE A 423 -31.55 32.45 4.64
CA PHE A 423 -30.62 33.58 4.78
C PHE A 423 -30.00 33.96 3.43
N ILE A 424 -29.74 32.95 2.56
CA ILE A 424 -29.15 33.17 1.23
C ILE A 424 -30.15 33.79 0.28
N GLY A 425 -31.38 33.30 0.28
CA GLY A 425 -32.43 33.70 -0.68
C GLY A 425 -32.25 33.02 -2.03
N ASP A 426 -33.30 33.00 -2.83
CA ASP A 426 -33.36 32.42 -4.18
C ASP A 426 -32.77 30.98 -4.25
N CYS A 427 -33.01 30.19 -3.21
CA CYS A 427 -32.55 28.84 -3.06
C CYS A 427 -33.70 27.83 -3.04
N THR A 428 -33.48 26.70 -3.68
CA THR A 428 -34.39 25.55 -3.58
C THR A 428 -33.59 24.37 -3.03
N VAL A 429 -34.09 23.77 -1.95
CA VAL A 429 -33.44 22.61 -1.32
C VAL A 429 -34.43 21.45 -1.28
N GLU A 430 -33.94 20.26 -1.65
CA GLU A 430 -34.72 19.01 -1.61
C GLU A 430 -35.33 18.79 -0.20
N SER A 431 -36.59 18.33 -0.14
CA SER A 431 -37.23 17.96 1.13
C SER A 431 -36.54 16.73 1.75
N ASP A 432 -36.68 16.57 3.08
CA ASP A 432 -36.10 15.40 3.75
C ASP A 432 -36.76 14.09 3.31
N GLU A 433 -38.08 14.13 3.05
CA GLU A 433 -38.85 12.97 2.59
C GLU A 433 -38.42 12.54 1.16
N ASP A 434 -38.35 13.47 0.23
CA ASP A 434 -37.90 13.15 -1.15
C ASP A 434 -36.45 12.67 -1.18
N PHE A 435 -35.59 13.28 -0.36
CA PHE A 435 -34.19 12.84 -0.23
C PHE A 435 -34.07 11.40 0.27
N LEU A 436 -34.82 11.04 1.33
CA LEU A 436 -34.72 9.67 1.90
C LEU A 436 -35.16 8.62 0.89
N VAL A 437 -36.23 8.86 0.14
CA VAL A 437 -36.67 7.94 -0.93
C VAL A 437 -35.58 7.79 -1.98
N ARG A 438 -34.99 8.89 -2.45
CA ARG A 438 -33.92 8.87 -3.45
C ARG A 438 -32.62 8.22 -2.89
N TYR A 439 -32.28 8.49 -1.66
CA TYR A 439 -31.11 7.94 -0.97
C TYR A 439 -31.19 6.41 -0.85
N ASP A 440 -32.37 5.89 -0.49
CA ASP A 440 -32.58 4.43 -0.40
C ASP A 440 -32.49 3.77 -1.77
N ILE A 441 -33.02 4.41 -2.81
CA ILE A 441 -32.88 3.93 -4.19
C ILE A 441 -31.40 3.93 -4.62
N ILE A 442 -30.64 5.02 -4.38
CA ILE A 442 -29.22 5.07 -4.72
C ILE A 442 -28.43 3.96 -4.02
N ASN A 443 -28.69 3.75 -2.72
CA ASN A 443 -27.99 2.72 -1.95
C ASN A 443 -28.32 1.29 -2.44
N ALA A 444 -29.57 1.03 -2.79
CA ALA A 444 -29.98 -0.25 -3.38
C ALA A 444 -29.37 -0.47 -4.76
N ARG A 445 -29.39 0.55 -5.61
CA ARG A 445 -28.70 0.56 -6.91
C ARG A 445 -27.21 0.30 -6.77
N GLN A 446 -26.55 0.95 -5.81
CA GLN A 446 -25.12 0.79 -5.58
C GLN A 446 -24.73 -0.67 -5.25
N LYS A 447 -25.55 -1.35 -4.44
CA LYS A 447 -25.33 -2.79 -4.17
C LYS A 447 -25.39 -3.63 -5.44
N LEU A 448 -26.40 -3.43 -6.29
CA LEU A 448 -26.51 -4.14 -7.58
C LEU A 448 -25.39 -3.74 -8.56
N GLY A 449 -25.10 -2.45 -8.64
CA GLY A 449 -24.04 -1.93 -9.50
C GLY A 449 -22.66 -2.48 -9.14
N ASN A 450 -22.39 -2.67 -7.85
CA ASN A 450 -21.16 -3.30 -7.40
C ASN A 450 -21.08 -4.78 -7.80
N LEU A 451 -22.19 -5.50 -7.79
CA LEU A 451 -22.23 -6.84 -8.37
C LEU A 451 -21.89 -6.81 -9.87
N LEU A 452 -22.49 -5.89 -10.64
CA LEU A 452 -22.16 -5.73 -12.06
C LEU A 452 -20.67 -5.45 -12.28
N SER A 453 -20.08 -4.60 -11.50
CA SER A 453 -18.65 -4.24 -11.61
C SER A 453 -17.77 -5.49 -11.49
N LEU A 454 -18.08 -6.40 -10.57
CA LEU A 454 -17.35 -7.65 -10.40
C LEU A 454 -17.41 -8.55 -11.66
N THR A 455 -18.50 -8.48 -12.44
CA THR A 455 -18.59 -9.28 -13.68
C THR A 455 -17.57 -8.85 -14.74
N TYR A 456 -17.10 -7.62 -14.69
CA TYR A 456 -16.10 -7.07 -15.61
C TYR A 456 -14.68 -7.17 -15.08
N THR A 457 -14.52 -7.07 -13.75
CA THR A 457 -13.20 -7.03 -13.10
C THR A 457 -12.69 -8.41 -12.66
N THR A 458 -13.56 -9.42 -12.55
CA THR A 458 -13.16 -10.77 -12.15
C THR A 458 -12.63 -11.56 -13.37
N LYS A 459 -11.40 -12.07 -13.25
CA LYS A 459 -10.78 -12.92 -14.27
C LYS A 459 -11.07 -14.37 -14.01
N ALA A 460 -11.61 -15.06 -15.03
CA ALA A 460 -11.90 -16.48 -14.98
C ALA A 460 -10.69 -17.31 -15.44
N SER A 461 -10.38 -18.36 -14.69
CA SER A 461 -9.47 -19.44 -15.07
C SER A 461 -9.70 -20.63 -14.15
N ASN A 462 -9.42 -21.84 -14.62
CA ASN A 462 -9.42 -23.01 -13.74
C ASN A 462 -8.06 -23.24 -13.05
N ALA A 463 -7.08 -22.39 -13.31
CA ALA A 463 -5.80 -22.41 -12.63
C ALA A 463 -5.91 -21.84 -11.20
N THR A 464 -5.00 -22.25 -10.34
CA THR A 464 -4.86 -21.71 -8.98
C THR A 464 -4.59 -20.20 -9.03
N GLY A 465 -5.12 -19.43 -8.07
CA GLY A 465 -5.01 -17.96 -8.03
C GLY A 465 -6.06 -17.22 -8.86
N PHE A 466 -6.94 -17.94 -9.55
CA PHE A 466 -8.04 -17.37 -10.32
C PHE A 466 -9.38 -17.87 -9.79
N VAL A 467 -10.43 -17.15 -10.12
CA VAL A 467 -11.80 -17.60 -9.89
C VAL A 467 -12.18 -18.65 -10.94
N ASN A 468 -12.91 -19.66 -10.52
CA ASN A 468 -13.38 -20.73 -11.41
C ASN A 468 -14.22 -20.18 -12.58
N THR A 469 -13.97 -20.69 -13.79
CA THR A 469 -14.63 -20.24 -15.02
C THR A 469 -16.15 -20.33 -14.92
N GLU A 470 -16.70 -21.44 -14.41
CA GLU A 470 -18.14 -21.66 -14.27
C GLU A 470 -18.78 -20.64 -13.31
N ALA A 471 -18.09 -20.30 -12.20
CA ALA A 471 -18.57 -19.30 -11.26
C ALA A 471 -18.61 -17.90 -11.90
N VAL A 472 -17.61 -17.55 -12.70
CA VAL A 472 -17.58 -16.25 -13.41
C VAL A 472 -18.64 -16.20 -14.51
N GLU A 473 -18.84 -17.28 -15.27
CA GLU A 473 -19.93 -17.36 -16.25
C GLU A 473 -21.31 -17.20 -15.59
N ALA A 474 -21.51 -17.79 -14.40
CA ALA A 474 -22.75 -17.64 -13.65
C ALA A 474 -23.05 -16.19 -13.25
N ILE A 475 -22.04 -15.43 -12.80
CA ILE A 475 -22.25 -14.00 -12.51
C ILE A 475 -22.44 -13.16 -13.77
N ILE A 476 -21.73 -13.45 -14.86
CA ILE A 476 -21.92 -12.77 -16.16
C ILE A 476 -23.35 -12.97 -16.67
N ALA A 477 -23.94 -14.14 -16.48
CA ALA A 477 -25.31 -14.43 -16.87
C ALA A 477 -26.36 -13.56 -16.15
N THR A 478 -26.05 -12.95 -15.03
CA THR A 478 -26.95 -12.04 -14.30
C THR A 478 -27.07 -10.64 -14.92
N ARG A 479 -26.09 -10.21 -15.75
CA ARG A 479 -26.01 -8.85 -16.33
C ARG A 479 -27.32 -8.36 -16.94
N PRO A 480 -27.99 -9.12 -17.86
CA PRO A 480 -29.21 -8.61 -18.51
C PRO A 480 -30.34 -8.30 -17.52
N ALA A 481 -30.51 -9.15 -16.52
CA ALA A 481 -31.55 -8.94 -15.50
C ALA A 481 -31.25 -7.74 -14.59
N ILE A 482 -30.00 -7.59 -14.17
CA ILE A 482 -29.59 -6.45 -13.33
C ILE A 482 -29.72 -5.14 -14.13
N TYR A 483 -29.22 -5.07 -15.37
CA TYR A 483 -29.39 -3.88 -16.22
C TYR A 483 -30.85 -3.55 -16.49
N SER A 484 -31.69 -4.58 -16.73
CA SER A 484 -33.14 -4.37 -16.92
C SER A 484 -33.76 -3.68 -15.69
N LEU A 485 -33.37 -4.09 -14.48
CA LEU A 485 -33.87 -3.51 -13.25
C LEU A 485 -33.30 -2.11 -13.01
N LEU A 486 -32.00 -1.89 -13.20
CA LEU A 486 -31.39 -0.57 -13.07
C LEU A 486 -31.91 0.46 -14.06
N ASN A 487 -32.37 0.03 -15.24
CA ASN A 487 -32.96 0.88 -16.26
C ASN A 487 -34.49 1.06 -16.14
N LYS A 488 -35.14 0.30 -15.25
CA LYS A 488 -36.56 0.42 -14.97
C LYS A 488 -36.82 1.76 -14.25
N GLN A 489 -37.64 2.63 -14.86
CA GLN A 489 -37.85 4.02 -14.41
C GLN A 489 -38.48 4.10 -13.00
N ASP A 490 -39.35 3.16 -12.68
CA ASP A 490 -40.13 3.09 -11.44
C ASP A 490 -39.65 1.96 -10.51
N ALA A 491 -38.41 1.50 -10.67
CA ALA A 491 -37.83 0.47 -9.80
C ALA A 491 -37.69 1.00 -8.38
N THR A 492 -38.19 0.22 -7.43
CA THR A 492 -38.10 0.55 -6.00
C THR A 492 -36.81 0.04 -5.38
N ALA A 493 -36.40 0.62 -4.25
CA ALA A 493 -35.28 0.11 -3.46
C ALA A 493 -35.47 -1.34 -3.01
N GLU A 494 -36.73 -1.73 -2.69
CA GLU A 494 -37.09 -3.08 -2.27
C GLU A 494 -36.85 -4.10 -3.39
N GLU A 495 -37.35 -3.82 -4.62
CA GLU A 495 -37.12 -4.69 -5.79
C GLU A 495 -35.62 -4.91 -6.05
N MET A 496 -34.81 -3.85 -5.91
CA MET A 496 -33.37 -3.91 -6.12
C MET A 496 -32.66 -4.71 -5.02
N LEU A 497 -33.08 -4.56 -3.77
CA LEU A 497 -32.53 -5.32 -2.64
C LEU A 497 -32.92 -6.80 -2.71
N GLU A 498 -34.11 -7.13 -3.17
CA GLU A 498 -34.53 -8.52 -3.42
C GLU A 498 -33.66 -9.17 -4.50
N ALA A 499 -33.46 -8.46 -5.62
CA ALA A 499 -32.55 -8.91 -6.69
C ALA A 499 -31.11 -9.07 -6.19
N TYR A 500 -30.59 -8.12 -5.43
CA TYR A 500 -29.27 -8.20 -4.81
C TYR A 500 -29.14 -9.46 -3.93
N ASN A 501 -30.08 -9.70 -3.03
CA ASN A 501 -30.06 -10.87 -2.16
C ASN A 501 -30.16 -12.19 -2.94
N THR A 502 -30.91 -12.19 -4.07
CA THR A 502 -31.04 -13.34 -4.95
C THR A 502 -29.72 -13.69 -5.64
N TYR A 503 -28.97 -12.68 -6.10
CA TYR A 503 -27.73 -12.90 -6.83
C TYR A 503 -26.49 -13.00 -5.95
N LEU A 504 -26.52 -12.41 -4.76
CA LEU A 504 -25.35 -12.37 -3.85
C LEU A 504 -24.65 -13.73 -3.65
N PRO A 505 -25.34 -14.87 -3.49
CA PRO A 505 -24.67 -16.16 -3.32
C PRO A 505 -23.81 -16.57 -4.53
N LEU A 506 -24.18 -16.20 -5.76
CA LEU A 506 -23.39 -16.44 -6.96
C LEU A 506 -22.10 -15.63 -6.93
N TYR A 507 -22.19 -14.38 -6.48
CA TYR A 507 -21.04 -13.48 -6.40
C TYR A 507 -20.10 -13.86 -5.25
N GLU A 508 -20.63 -14.35 -4.14
CA GLU A 508 -19.80 -14.90 -3.06
C GLU A 508 -19.05 -16.17 -3.51
N ALA A 509 -19.67 -17.00 -4.35
CA ALA A 509 -18.99 -18.13 -4.98
C ALA A 509 -17.90 -17.66 -5.96
N ALA A 510 -18.16 -16.60 -6.73
CA ALA A 510 -17.21 -16.01 -7.68
C ALA A 510 -16.09 -15.18 -7.05
N LYS A 511 -16.05 -15.03 -5.72
CA LYS A 511 -14.90 -14.48 -4.97
C LYS A 511 -13.89 -15.54 -4.59
N LYS A 512 -14.29 -16.83 -4.57
CA LYS A 512 -13.42 -17.93 -4.12
C LYS A 512 -12.40 -18.29 -5.20
N LEU A 513 -11.14 -18.20 -4.84
CA LEU A 513 -10.04 -18.64 -5.68
C LEU A 513 -9.94 -20.17 -5.73
N ASN A 514 -9.56 -20.70 -6.88
CA ASN A 514 -9.28 -22.13 -7.03
C ASN A 514 -8.14 -22.55 -6.10
N GLN A 515 -8.36 -23.62 -5.37
CA GLN A 515 -7.36 -24.22 -4.49
C GLN A 515 -6.24 -24.90 -5.30
N PRO A 516 -5.04 -25.06 -4.74
CA PRO A 516 -3.99 -25.87 -5.35
C PRO A 516 -4.46 -27.29 -5.64
N THR A 517 -3.90 -27.91 -6.68
CA THR A 517 -4.19 -29.28 -7.11
C THR A 517 -3.03 -30.19 -6.75
N GLU A 518 -3.31 -31.38 -6.19
CA GLU A 518 -2.27 -32.38 -5.92
C GLU A 518 -1.53 -32.81 -7.19
N GLY A 519 -0.22 -33.05 -7.05
CA GLY A 519 0.63 -33.48 -8.17
C GLY A 519 1.12 -32.35 -9.07
N ARG A 520 0.71 -31.12 -8.80
CA ARG A 520 1.21 -29.90 -9.46
C ARG A 520 2.28 -29.22 -8.62
N TYR A 521 3.13 -28.47 -9.29
CA TYR A 521 4.15 -27.64 -8.65
C TYR A 521 3.78 -26.16 -8.74
N TYR A 522 4.16 -25.43 -7.70
CA TYR A 522 3.78 -24.03 -7.51
C TYR A 522 4.99 -23.22 -7.04
N GLN A 523 4.99 -21.94 -7.37
CA GLN A 523 5.81 -20.95 -6.70
C GLN A 523 4.95 -20.17 -5.73
N ILE A 524 5.43 -19.98 -4.50
CA ILE A 524 4.76 -19.19 -3.45
C ILE A 524 5.46 -17.85 -3.38
N VAL A 525 4.75 -16.77 -3.72
CA VAL A 525 5.30 -15.42 -3.80
C VAL A 525 4.56 -14.51 -2.83
N SER A 526 5.28 -13.86 -1.92
CA SER A 526 4.71 -12.85 -1.03
C SER A 526 4.46 -11.55 -1.75
N LEU A 527 3.30 -10.94 -1.54
CA LEU A 527 3.00 -9.59 -2.02
C LEU A 527 3.96 -8.55 -1.44
N ARG A 528 4.35 -8.74 -0.16
CA ARG A 528 5.32 -7.86 0.49
C ARG A 528 6.71 -8.04 -0.10
N GLY A 529 7.16 -7.04 -0.87
CA GLY A 529 8.50 -7.00 -1.46
C GLY A 529 8.73 -7.96 -2.62
N ASP A 530 7.66 -8.51 -3.22
CA ASP A 530 7.72 -9.37 -4.41
C ASP A 530 8.75 -10.50 -4.27
N ARG A 531 8.61 -11.29 -3.18
CA ARG A 531 9.61 -12.26 -2.75
C ARG A 531 9.09 -13.70 -2.89
N ILE A 532 9.91 -14.57 -3.47
CA ILE A 532 9.61 -16.00 -3.61
C ILE A 532 10.11 -16.78 -2.39
N VAL A 533 9.27 -17.69 -1.90
CA VAL A 533 9.62 -18.62 -0.82
C VAL A 533 10.46 -19.76 -1.40
N ASN A 534 11.66 -19.95 -0.88
CA ASN A 534 12.59 -20.97 -1.36
C ASN A 534 13.41 -21.61 -0.23
N MET A 535 13.97 -22.77 -0.49
CA MET A 535 14.95 -23.42 0.39
C MET A 535 16.37 -23.14 -0.10
N THR A 536 17.24 -22.78 0.82
CA THR A 536 18.68 -22.62 0.54
C THR A 536 19.47 -23.87 0.87
N ASP A 537 19.00 -24.64 1.82
CA ASP A 537 19.56 -25.92 2.28
C ASP A 537 18.43 -26.75 2.93
N PRO A 538 18.66 -28.01 3.30
CA PRO A 538 17.62 -28.90 3.85
C PRO A 538 16.97 -28.41 5.15
N THR A 539 17.55 -27.43 5.83
CA THR A 539 17.08 -26.95 7.14
C THR A 539 16.61 -25.50 7.13
N THR A 540 16.84 -24.77 6.02
CA THR A 540 16.63 -23.34 5.95
C THR A 540 15.70 -22.94 4.80
N MET A 541 14.55 -22.35 5.17
CA MET A 541 13.62 -21.71 4.25
C MET A 541 13.75 -20.19 4.39
N VAL A 542 13.80 -19.51 3.26
CA VAL A 542 13.93 -18.06 3.17
C VAL A 542 12.94 -17.50 2.14
N SER A 543 12.80 -16.19 2.11
CA SER A 543 12.20 -15.50 0.97
C SER A 543 13.23 -14.63 0.28
N THR A 544 13.31 -14.74 -1.04
CA THR A 544 14.28 -14.04 -1.88
C THR A 544 13.52 -13.13 -2.86
N PRO A 545 13.94 -11.85 -3.09
CA PRO A 545 13.33 -11.04 -4.14
C PRO A 545 13.32 -11.79 -5.47
N GLN A 546 12.22 -11.79 -6.22
CA GLN A 546 12.14 -12.53 -7.48
C GLN A 546 13.22 -12.10 -8.47
N SER A 547 13.64 -10.83 -8.46
CA SER A 547 14.73 -10.32 -9.28
C SER A 547 16.11 -10.90 -8.98
N ALA A 548 16.30 -11.49 -7.79
CA ALA A 548 17.56 -12.10 -7.34
C ALA A 548 17.49 -13.63 -7.21
N ALA A 549 16.29 -14.22 -7.35
CA ALA A 549 16.08 -15.66 -7.22
C ALA A 549 16.30 -16.38 -8.56
N ASP A 550 16.83 -17.61 -8.49
CA ASP A 550 16.74 -18.54 -9.62
C ASP A 550 15.34 -19.16 -9.68
N LEU A 551 14.46 -18.56 -10.46
CA LEU A 551 13.06 -18.99 -10.59
C LEU A 551 12.92 -20.39 -11.21
N HIS A 552 13.95 -20.90 -11.92
CA HIS A 552 13.96 -22.25 -12.48
C HIS A 552 14.45 -23.31 -11.49
N SER A 553 14.99 -22.90 -10.34
CA SER A 553 15.45 -23.82 -9.31
C SER A 553 14.28 -24.59 -8.69
N THR A 554 14.38 -25.93 -8.62
CA THR A 554 13.39 -26.77 -7.94
C THR A 554 13.28 -26.47 -6.44
N ALA A 555 14.26 -25.80 -5.85
CA ALA A 555 14.21 -25.31 -4.47
C ALA A 555 13.20 -24.16 -4.26
N THR A 556 12.78 -23.45 -5.32
CA THR A 556 11.72 -22.43 -5.30
C THR A 556 10.33 -23.02 -5.53
N MET A 557 10.22 -24.33 -5.74
CA MET A 557 8.99 -24.98 -6.15
C MET A 557 8.41 -25.83 -5.04
N TRP A 558 7.11 -25.77 -4.88
CA TRP A 558 6.37 -26.40 -3.79
C TRP A 558 5.24 -27.26 -4.33
N MET A 559 4.92 -28.34 -3.64
CA MET A 559 3.77 -29.22 -3.91
C MET A 559 2.82 -29.17 -2.72
N PHE A 560 1.54 -29.11 -3.00
CA PHE A 560 0.47 -29.20 -2.01
C PHE A 560 -0.06 -30.64 -1.99
N ARG A 561 0.00 -31.28 -0.81
CA ARG A 561 -0.53 -32.63 -0.57
C ARG A 561 -1.72 -32.52 0.38
N LYS A 562 -2.88 -32.98 -0.08
CA LYS A 562 -4.11 -32.88 0.70
C LYS A 562 -4.12 -33.88 1.83
N ARG A 563 -4.49 -33.46 3.02
CA ARG A 563 -4.64 -34.28 4.20
C ARG A 563 -6.06 -34.81 4.31
N ALA A 564 -6.27 -35.85 5.14
CA ALA A 564 -7.59 -36.45 5.37
C ALA A 564 -8.59 -35.47 6.01
N ASP A 565 -8.13 -34.45 6.75
CA ASP A 565 -8.94 -33.42 7.35
C ASP A 565 -9.29 -32.25 6.39
N GLY A 566 -8.86 -32.34 5.14
CA GLY A 566 -9.06 -31.31 4.11
C GLY A 566 -8.03 -30.20 4.08
N SER A 567 -7.15 -30.11 5.07
CA SER A 567 -6.01 -29.18 5.08
C SER A 567 -4.87 -29.64 4.16
N TRP A 568 -3.79 -28.87 4.06
CA TRP A 568 -2.69 -29.11 3.17
C TRP A 568 -1.36 -29.26 3.88
N ASN A 569 -0.55 -30.21 3.43
CA ASN A 569 0.88 -30.22 3.64
C ASN A 569 1.56 -29.55 2.45
N ILE A 570 2.50 -28.66 2.72
CA ILE A 570 3.28 -27.97 1.68
C ILE A 570 4.71 -28.51 1.74
N VAL A 571 5.15 -29.14 0.65
CA VAL A 571 6.46 -29.81 0.58
C VAL A 571 7.30 -29.22 -0.54
N ASN A 572 8.61 -29.12 -0.32
CA ASN A 572 9.52 -28.60 -1.33
C ASN A 572 9.77 -29.63 -2.44
N ARG A 573 9.95 -29.19 -3.69
CA ARG A 573 10.22 -30.07 -4.84
C ARG A 573 11.63 -30.68 -4.75
N PHE A 574 12.64 -29.89 -4.42
CA PHE A 574 14.03 -30.35 -4.33
C PHE A 574 14.29 -31.18 -3.07
N TYR A 575 13.64 -30.82 -1.95
CA TYR A 575 13.70 -31.55 -0.68
C TYR A 575 12.32 -32.16 -0.35
N PRO A 576 11.91 -33.25 -1.01
CA PRO A 576 10.52 -33.75 -0.97
C PRO A 576 10.08 -34.36 0.36
N SER A 577 11.00 -34.51 1.31
CA SER A 577 10.71 -34.87 2.72
C SER A 577 10.57 -33.67 3.64
N MET A 578 10.78 -32.42 3.14
CA MET A 578 10.72 -31.21 3.96
C MET A 578 9.36 -30.50 3.81
N TYR A 579 8.69 -30.33 4.94
CA TYR A 579 7.37 -29.71 5.08
C TYR A 579 7.52 -28.30 5.63
N ILE A 580 6.71 -27.33 5.14
CA ILE A 580 6.55 -26.03 5.81
C ILE A 580 5.79 -26.26 7.12
N THR A 581 6.38 -25.83 8.24
CA THR A 581 5.80 -25.96 9.57
C THR A 581 4.96 -24.73 9.95
N PRO A 582 4.01 -24.86 10.91
CA PRO A 582 3.23 -23.70 11.40
C PRO A 582 4.08 -22.55 11.94
N SER A 583 5.28 -22.82 12.42
CA SER A 583 6.26 -21.79 12.86
C SER A 583 6.99 -21.08 11.71
N ALA A 584 6.53 -21.26 10.46
CA ALA A 584 7.16 -20.73 9.25
C ALA A 584 8.62 -21.19 9.04
N GLY A 585 8.97 -22.35 9.56
CA GLY A 585 10.22 -23.08 9.30
C GLY A 585 9.98 -24.30 8.42
N VAL A 586 10.96 -25.21 8.38
CA VAL A 586 10.85 -26.51 7.71
C VAL A 586 11.20 -27.68 8.65
N SER A 587 10.60 -28.83 8.39
CA SER A 587 10.82 -30.07 9.15
C SER A 587 10.73 -31.28 8.23
N ASN A 588 11.50 -32.33 8.52
CA ASN A 588 11.40 -33.63 7.85
C ASN A 588 10.25 -34.51 8.42
N SER A 589 9.58 -34.05 9.45
CA SER A 589 8.40 -34.70 10.02
C SER A 589 7.14 -33.95 9.60
N GLU A 590 6.10 -34.68 9.24
CA GLU A 590 4.81 -34.11 8.88
C GLU A 590 4.25 -33.29 10.07
N PRO A 591 3.85 -32.02 9.88
CA PRO A 591 3.26 -31.20 10.94
C PRO A 591 1.98 -31.81 11.49
N ALA A 592 1.74 -31.66 12.78
CA ALA A 592 0.51 -32.16 13.44
C ALA A 592 -0.76 -31.51 12.84
N THR A 593 -0.69 -30.21 12.51
CA THR A 593 -1.74 -29.45 11.83
C THR A 593 -1.32 -29.08 10.42
N GLY A 594 -2.23 -29.23 9.45
CA GLY A 594 -2.01 -28.80 8.05
C GLY A 594 -2.33 -27.34 7.85
N TRP A 595 -2.08 -26.85 6.64
CA TRP A 595 -2.38 -25.48 6.21
C TRP A 595 -3.79 -25.38 5.63
N THR A 596 -4.54 -24.39 6.07
CA THR A 596 -5.76 -23.92 5.42
C THR A 596 -5.38 -22.78 4.50
N ILE A 597 -5.97 -22.76 3.29
CA ILE A 597 -5.69 -21.77 2.25
C ILE A 597 -6.99 -21.03 1.98
N ASP A 598 -7.08 -19.78 2.39
CA ASP A 598 -8.22 -18.91 2.21
C ASP A 598 -7.85 -17.70 1.34
N ASN A 599 -8.84 -17.00 0.81
CA ASN A 599 -8.59 -15.76 0.07
C ASN A 599 -8.05 -14.68 1.00
N HIS A 600 -7.06 -13.95 0.54
CA HIS A 600 -6.66 -12.66 1.10
C HIS A 600 -7.53 -11.54 0.48
N ASP A 601 -7.62 -10.36 1.13
CA ASP A 601 -8.35 -9.20 0.58
C ASP A 601 -7.73 -8.69 -0.74
N THR A 602 -6.44 -8.94 -0.96
CA THR A 602 -5.79 -8.67 -2.25
C THR A 602 -6.23 -9.70 -3.29
N ASN A 603 -6.75 -9.24 -4.42
CA ASN A 603 -7.24 -10.07 -5.50
C ASN A 603 -6.16 -11.04 -6.02
N GLY A 604 -6.49 -12.33 -6.08
CA GLY A 604 -5.60 -13.41 -6.54
C GLY A 604 -4.61 -13.91 -5.48
N ALA A 605 -4.57 -13.31 -4.30
CA ALA A 605 -3.71 -13.72 -3.20
C ALA A 605 -4.44 -14.61 -2.18
N TYR A 606 -3.67 -15.43 -1.49
CA TYR A 606 -4.14 -16.32 -0.43
C TYR A 606 -3.54 -15.93 0.92
N ILE A 607 -4.27 -16.30 1.96
CA ILE A 607 -3.77 -16.35 3.32
C ILE A 607 -3.59 -17.82 3.72
N LEU A 608 -2.45 -18.15 4.34
CA LEU A 608 -2.15 -19.51 4.78
C LEU A 608 -2.15 -19.54 6.31
N THR A 609 -3.04 -20.36 6.88
CA THR A 609 -3.17 -20.52 8.34
C THR A 609 -3.03 -21.99 8.75
N SER A 610 -2.50 -22.25 9.95
CA SER A 610 -2.38 -23.58 10.51
C SER A 610 -2.65 -23.53 12.03
N GLY A 611 -3.86 -23.90 12.45
CA GLY A 611 -4.33 -23.66 13.82
C GLY A 611 -4.39 -22.17 14.14
N SER A 612 -3.64 -21.72 15.15
CA SER A 612 -3.48 -20.28 15.46
C SER A 612 -2.34 -19.59 14.71
N ALA A 613 -1.53 -20.34 13.97
CA ALA A 613 -0.40 -19.81 13.22
C ALA A 613 -0.86 -19.22 11.89
N GLN A 614 -0.22 -18.14 11.47
CA GLN A 614 -0.43 -17.49 10.18
C GLN A 614 0.91 -17.25 9.48
N PHE A 615 1.07 -17.79 8.29
CA PHE A 615 2.29 -17.61 7.49
C PHE A 615 2.46 -16.14 7.09
N HIS A 616 3.64 -15.58 7.39
CA HIS A 616 3.85 -14.14 7.25
C HIS A 616 5.26 -13.80 6.79
N GLN A 617 5.35 -12.82 5.90
CA GLN A 617 6.56 -12.21 5.38
C GLN A 617 6.87 -10.92 6.13
N LEU A 618 8.03 -10.86 6.81
CA LEU A 618 8.52 -9.64 7.48
C LEU A 618 9.11 -8.64 6.47
N ASN A 619 9.18 -7.37 6.86
CA ASN A 619 9.78 -6.30 6.04
C ASN A 619 11.27 -6.53 5.73
N ASN A 620 12.01 -7.23 6.60
CA ASN A 620 13.43 -7.57 6.42
C ASN A 620 13.68 -8.82 5.56
N GLY A 621 12.62 -9.43 5.01
CA GLY A 621 12.72 -10.66 4.20
C GLY A 621 12.61 -11.96 4.99
N GLY A 622 12.47 -11.92 6.32
CA GLY A 622 12.23 -13.12 7.14
C GLY A 622 10.83 -13.68 6.96
N LEU A 623 10.70 -15.00 7.10
CA LEU A 623 9.41 -15.68 7.22
C LEU A 623 9.14 -15.98 8.69
N THR A 624 7.90 -15.84 9.15
CA THR A 624 7.52 -16.05 10.54
C THR A 624 6.07 -16.49 10.66
N ASP A 625 5.71 -16.99 11.84
CA ASP A 625 4.34 -17.06 12.30
C ASP A 625 3.93 -15.71 12.89
N TRP A 626 2.86 -15.10 12.37
CA TRP A 626 2.32 -13.84 12.92
C TRP A 626 1.49 -14.04 14.18
N GLY A 627 1.02 -15.27 14.46
CA GLY A 627 0.17 -15.61 15.61
C GLY A 627 -1.24 -15.02 15.59
N GLY A 628 -2.16 -15.70 16.19
CA GLY A 628 -3.45 -15.23 16.74
C GLY A 628 -4.37 -14.35 15.92
N GLY A 629 -4.49 -14.49 14.59
CA GLY A 629 -5.56 -13.78 13.89
C GLY A 629 -5.44 -13.81 12.38
N ASN A 630 -6.59 -14.01 11.73
CA ASN A 630 -6.68 -13.86 10.27
C ASN A 630 -6.57 -12.38 9.91
N ASN A 631 -5.36 -11.89 9.69
CA ASN A 631 -5.16 -10.52 9.22
C ASN A 631 -5.21 -10.48 7.69
N HIS A 632 -6.41 -10.33 7.14
CA HIS A 632 -6.66 -10.27 5.70
C HIS A 632 -6.21 -8.95 5.03
N ALA A 633 -5.89 -7.92 5.81
CA ALA A 633 -5.47 -6.63 5.29
C ALA A 633 -3.93 -6.46 5.22
N ASP A 634 -3.16 -7.31 5.89
CA ASP A 634 -1.70 -7.19 5.94
C ASP A 634 -1.02 -7.83 4.72
N GLN A 635 -0.32 -7.03 3.91
CA GLN A 635 0.40 -7.49 2.72
C GLN A 635 1.44 -8.59 3.00
N GLY A 636 1.96 -8.69 4.22
CA GLY A 636 2.88 -9.75 4.63
C GLY A 636 2.20 -11.12 4.78
N CYS A 637 0.87 -11.14 4.91
CA CYS A 637 0.06 -12.36 4.97
C CYS A 637 -0.48 -12.77 3.59
N ALA A 638 -0.28 -11.93 2.56
CA ALA A 638 -0.75 -12.16 1.20
C ALA A 638 0.28 -12.95 0.38
N PHE A 639 -0.09 -14.12 -0.10
CA PHE A 639 0.76 -14.97 -0.93
C PHE A 639 0.05 -15.36 -2.23
N PHE A 640 0.73 -15.14 -3.35
CA PHE A 640 0.34 -15.72 -4.63
C PHE A 640 0.85 -17.15 -4.71
N ILE A 641 -0.01 -18.08 -5.10
CA ILE A 641 0.32 -19.49 -5.33
C ILE A 641 0.23 -19.72 -6.83
N ASN A 642 1.37 -19.55 -7.51
CA ASN A 642 1.45 -19.58 -8.97
C ASN A 642 1.70 -21.02 -9.45
N GLU A 643 0.72 -21.60 -10.15
CA GLU A 643 0.85 -22.93 -10.75
C GLU A 643 1.90 -22.91 -11.88
N LEU A 644 2.79 -23.88 -11.91
CA LEU A 644 3.80 -24.03 -12.94
C LEU A 644 3.27 -24.96 -14.04
N PRO A 645 3.45 -24.63 -15.34
CA PRO A 645 3.10 -25.52 -16.43
C PRO A 645 3.92 -26.81 -16.40
N ASP A 646 3.40 -27.87 -17.00
CA ASP A 646 4.07 -29.20 -16.99
C ASP A 646 5.44 -29.19 -17.67
N ASP A 647 5.65 -28.30 -18.62
CA ASP A 647 6.89 -28.11 -19.38
C ASP A 647 7.78 -27.00 -18.80
N TYR A 648 7.50 -26.54 -17.56
CA TYR A 648 8.33 -25.51 -16.91
C TYR A 648 9.78 -25.98 -16.81
N PRO A 649 10.77 -25.16 -17.25
CA PRO A 649 12.19 -25.55 -17.35
C PRO A 649 12.86 -25.58 -15.96
N ALA A 650 12.44 -26.55 -15.13
CA ALA A 650 12.94 -26.73 -13.78
C ALA A 650 14.35 -27.32 -13.77
N GLN A 651 15.21 -26.77 -12.92
CA GLN A 651 16.61 -27.21 -12.71
C GLN A 651 16.85 -27.47 -11.24
N ASP A 652 17.50 -28.59 -10.93
CA ASP A 652 17.92 -28.84 -9.55
C ASP A 652 19.10 -27.93 -9.19
N PRO A 653 19.03 -27.22 -8.05
CA PRO A 653 20.17 -26.48 -7.58
C PRO A 653 21.34 -27.44 -7.21
N PRO A 654 22.57 -26.96 -7.12
CA PRO A 654 23.67 -27.73 -6.60
C PRO A 654 23.29 -28.32 -5.24
N VAL A 655 23.57 -29.62 -5.04
CA VAL A 655 23.32 -30.26 -3.75
C VAL A 655 24.22 -29.61 -2.69
N ILE A 656 23.61 -28.93 -1.73
CA ILE A 656 24.31 -28.36 -0.60
C ILE A 656 24.46 -29.44 0.45
N THR A 657 25.67 -29.92 0.64
CA THR A 657 26.02 -30.84 1.72
C THR A 657 26.34 -30.03 2.97
N ILE A 658 25.57 -30.26 4.04
CA ILE A 658 25.81 -29.63 5.34
C ILE A 658 26.60 -30.64 6.22
N VAL A 659 27.63 -30.13 6.87
CA VAL A 659 28.38 -30.83 7.88
C VAL A 659 28.33 -30.08 9.20
N THR A 660 28.19 -30.80 10.31
CA THR A 660 28.05 -30.22 11.66
C THR A 660 29.24 -30.53 12.56
N ASP A 661 30.16 -31.34 12.08
CA ASP A 661 31.44 -31.69 12.70
C ASP A 661 32.60 -30.94 12.04
N PRO A 662 33.70 -30.67 12.75
CA PRO A 662 34.87 -30.01 12.20
C PRO A 662 35.58 -30.92 11.19
N GLN A 663 35.65 -30.49 9.94
CA GLN A 663 36.36 -31.14 8.84
C GLN A 663 37.26 -30.12 8.15
N GLY A 664 38.47 -30.51 7.80
CA GLY A 664 39.41 -29.64 7.09
C GLY A 664 39.00 -29.39 5.64
N SER A 665 39.07 -28.16 5.21
CA SER A 665 38.97 -27.76 3.79
C SER A 665 40.28 -28.12 3.08
N THR A 666 40.17 -28.60 1.83
CA THR A 666 41.29 -28.91 0.93
C THR A 666 41.04 -28.31 -0.44
N ASP A 667 42.03 -28.30 -1.34
CA ASP A 667 41.86 -27.82 -2.71
C ASP A 667 40.74 -28.55 -3.50
N SER A 668 40.48 -29.82 -3.15
CA SER A 668 39.44 -30.65 -3.78
C SER A 668 38.11 -30.65 -3.03
N LYS A 669 38.08 -30.26 -1.75
CA LYS A 669 36.85 -30.16 -0.95
C LYS A 669 36.91 -28.91 -0.08
N VAL A 670 36.06 -27.96 -0.38
CA VAL A 670 35.98 -26.70 0.36
C VAL A 670 34.71 -26.69 1.19
N ILE A 671 34.85 -26.43 2.48
CA ILE A 671 33.74 -26.32 3.43
C ILE A 671 33.80 -24.95 4.08
N VAL A 672 32.69 -24.20 3.98
CA VAL A 672 32.52 -22.88 4.60
C VAL A 672 31.70 -23.03 5.87
N TYR A 673 32.26 -22.71 7.00
CA TYR A 673 31.63 -22.86 8.31
C TYR A 673 31.09 -21.55 8.86
N THR A 674 29.90 -21.62 9.46
CA THR A 674 29.43 -20.65 10.45
C THR A 674 29.63 -21.26 11.84
N ILE A 675 30.31 -20.56 12.72
CA ILE A 675 30.58 -20.92 14.10
C ILE A 675 29.66 -20.11 15.01
N THR A 676 28.72 -20.79 15.66
CA THR A 676 27.68 -20.11 16.45
C THR A 676 27.80 -20.40 17.93
N ALA A 677 27.95 -19.39 18.77
CA ALA A 677 27.95 -19.55 20.22
C ALA A 677 26.53 -19.87 20.75
N GLU A 678 26.44 -20.76 21.74
CA GLU A 678 25.16 -21.09 22.38
C GLU A 678 24.58 -19.89 23.14
N ARG A 679 25.43 -19.05 23.70
CA ARG A 679 24.99 -17.77 24.32
C ARG A 679 24.46 -16.81 23.28
N GLU A 680 23.15 -16.54 23.35
CA GLU A 680 22.43 -15.58 22.48
C GLU A 680 22.51 -15.89 20.98
N ALA A 681 22.93 -17.13 20.61
CA ALA A 681 23.02 -17.62 19.24
C ALA A 681 23.80 -16.68 18.28
N LYS A 682 24.89 -16.04 18.78
CA LYS A 682 25.70 -15.14 17.95
C LYS A 682 26.74 -15.90 17.14
N ASN A 683 26.93 -15.48 15.90
CA ASN A 683 27.98 -16.04 15.02
C ASN A 683 29.34 -15.39 15.31
N VAL A 684 30.40 -16.20 15.37
CA VAL A 684 31.76 -15.68 15.44
C VAL A 684 32.11 -14.97 14.15
N SER A 685 32.54 -13.74 14.21
CA SER A 685 32.79 -12.88 13.04
C SER A 685 34.03 -12.04 13.23
N GLU A 686 34.73 -11.75 12.14
CA GLU A 686 35.73 -10.68 12.11
C GLU A 686 35.00 -9.32 11.96
N ALA A 687 35.50 -8.31 12.63
CA ALA A 687 34.96 -6.95 12.51
C ALA A 687 35.39 -6.34 11.16
N ALA A 688 34.52 -5.54 10.57
CA ALA A 688 34.78 -4.86 9.29
C ALA A 688 35.97 -3.86 9.36
N SER A 689 36.44 -3.55 10.56
CA SER A 689 37.64 -2.73 10.80
C SER A 689 38.28 -3.10 12.12
N GLY A 690 39.62 -3.08 12.20
CA GLY A 690 40.40 -3.25 13.44
C GLY A 690 40.73 -4.68 13.83
N ASN A 691 40.51 -5.68 12.98
CA ASN A 691 40.86 -7.09 13.17
C ASN A 691 40.31 -7.74 14.46
N TRP A 692 39.16 -7.24 14.97
CA TRP A 692 38.54 -7.77 16.20
C TRP A 692 37.68 -8.98 15.90
N ILE A 693 37.76 -10.00 16.76
CA ILE A 693 36.83 -11.14 16.72
C ILE A 693 35.67 -10.86 17.70
N LEU A 694 34.45 -10.97 17.21
CA LEU A 694 33.23 -10.66 17.96
C LEU A 694 32.07 -11.60 17.60
N GLY A 695 31.00 -11.60 18.45
CA GLY A 695 29.75 -12.28 18.16
C GLY A 695 28.78 -11.31 17.46
N THR A 696 28.10 -11.76 16.40
CA THR A 696 27.21 -10.95 15.60
C THR A 696 25.98 -11.76 15.14
N ASP A 697 24.91 -11.05 14.72
CA ASP A 697 23.78 -11.66 14.00
C ASP A 697 24.04 -11.77 12.48
N ALA A 698 25.15 -11.23 11.98
CA ALA A 698 25.52 -11.29 10.58
C ALA A 698 25.76 -12.74 10.12
N LYS A 699 25.38 -13.00 8.87
CA LYS A 699 25.56 -14.30 8.18
C LYS A 699 26.41 -14.17 6.90
N GLY A 700 27.03 -13.00 6.67
CA GLY A 700 27.90 -12.75 5.51
C GLY A 700 29.33 -13.27 5.70
N ASP A 701 30.16 -13.07 4.70
CA ASP A 701 31.49 -13.67 4.56
C ASP A 701 32.43 -13.36 5.74
N LEU A 702 32.28 -12.21 6.42
CA LEU A 702 33.00 -11.89 7.67
C LEU A 702 32.64 -12.81 8.86
N ALA A 703 31.47 -13.49 8.83
CA ALA A 703 31.04 -14.48 9.83
C ALA A 703 31.19 -15.92 9.32
N GLN A 704 31.91 -16.12 8.22
CA GLN A 704 32.15 -17.40 7.58
C GLN A 704 33.66 -17.76 7.64
N TRP A 705 33.93 -19.02 7.83
CA TRP A 705 35.28 -19.51 8.15
C TRP A 705 35.61 -20.77 7.38
N TYR A 706 36.85 -20.87 6.88
CA TYR A 706 37.46 -22.13 6.49
C TYR A 706 38.13 -22.76 7.69
N LEU A 707 38.06 -24.08 7.82
CA LEU A 707 38.89 -24.85 8.73
C LEU A 707 39.96 -25.56 7.90
N TYR A 708 41.21 -25.29 8.17
CA TYR A 708 42.35 -26.02 7.57
C TYR A 708 42.99 -26.95 8.60
N GLU A 709 42.89 -28.26 8.36
CA GLU A 709 43.42 -29.26 9.28
C GLU A 709 44.94 -29.29 9.22
N ARG A 710 45.56 -29.27 10.37
CA ARG A 710 47.00 -29.32 10.57
C ARG A 710 47.45 -30.77 10.79
N ASN A 711 48.76 -31.05 10.63
CA ASN A 711 49.33 -32.38 10.81
C ASN A 711 49.22 -32.94 12.24
N ASP A 712 48.97 -32.11 13.23
CA ASP A 712 48.76 -32.46 14.64
C ASP A 712 47.30 -32.68 15.00
N GLY A 713 46.37 -32.63 14.03
CA GLY A 713 44.93 -32.80 14.21
C GLY A 713 44.22 -31.55 14.75
N THR A 714 44.87 -30.39 14.87
CA THR A 714 44.27 -29.10 15.17
C THR A 714 43.88 -28.38 13.87
N PHE A 715 43.18 -27.25 13.97
CA PHE A 715 42.69 -26.52 12.81
C PHE A 715 43.13 -25.04 12.85
N ASP A 716 43.47 -24.50 11.71
CA ASP A 716 43.49 -23.07 11.49
C ASP A 716 42.09 -22.60 11.11
N ILE A 717 41.61 -21.56 11.77
CA ILE A 717 40.28 -20.94 11.50
C ILE A 717 40.52 -19.68 10.68
N CYS A 718 40.27 -19.73 9.37
CA CYS A 718 40.56 -18.68 8.39
C CYS A 718 39.26 -18.00 7.92
N ASN A 719 39.18 -16.67 7.95
CA ASN A 719 38.02 -15.92 7.51
C ASN A 719 37.86 -15.96 5.97
N VAL A 720 36.64 -16.15 5.49
CA VAL A 720 36.34 -16.29 4.06
C VAL A 720 36.57 -14.97 3.29
N GLU A 721 36.23 -13.85 3.89
CA GLU A 721 36.32 -12.50 3.25
C GLU A 721 37.77 -11.96 3.27
N THR A 722 38.40 -12.00 4.45
CA THR A 722 39.67 -11.32 4.66
C THR A 722 40.90 -12.21 4.45
N GLY A 723 40.74 -13.53 4.54
CA GLY A 723 41.83 -14.46 4.58
C GLY A 723 42.63 -14.47 5.88
N ASN A 724 42.19 -13.69 6.89
CA ASN A 724 42.86 -13.66 8.20
C ASN A 724 42.47 -14.84 9.08
N TYR A 725 43.30 -15.19 10.04
CA TYR A 725 43.12 -16.32 10.95
C TYR A 725 42.70 -15.85 12.33
N ILE A 726 41.87 -16.61 13.06
CA ILE A 726 41.68 -16.42 14.50
C ILE A 726 42.94 -16.95 15.15
N ASP A 727 43.77 -16.06 15.67
CA ASP A 727 45.07 -16.42 16.26
C ASP A 727 44.95 -16.60 17.78
N PRO A 728 45.23 -17.81 18.31
CA PRO A 728 45.13 -18.09 19.74
C PRO A 728 46.05 -17.23 20.60
N GLU A 729 47.16 -16.73 20.05
CA GLU A 729 48.16 -15.92 20.72
C GLU A 729 47.98 -14.42 20.53
N ASN A 730 47.17 -13.97 19.53
CA ASN A 730 46.88 -12.55 19.28
C ASN A 730 45.68 -12.07 20.11
N ILE A 731 45.98 -11.74 21.37
CA ILE A 731 44.99 -11.37 22.37
C ILE A 731 45.24 -9.95 22.88
N ASN A 732 44.20 -9.09 22.83
CA ASN A 732 44.32 -7.76 23.41
C ASN A 732 43.86 -7.76 24.88
N ALA A 733 44.82 -7.75 25.80
CA ALA A 733 44.56 -7.72 27.25
C ALA A 733 43.88 -6.43 27.74
N SER A 734 44.08 -5.30 27.06
CA SER A 734 43.49 -4.02 27.46
C SER A 734 41.99 -3.94 27.25
N VAL A 735 41.38 -4.83 26.45
CA VAL A 735 39.95 -4.91 26.20
C VAL A 735 39.37 -6.26 26.66
N GLY A 736 39.91 -6.83 27.72
CA GLY A 736 39.38 -8.04 28.35
C GLY A 736 39.74 -9.32 27.63
N ASN A 737 40.98 -9.45 27.15
CA ASN A 737 41.54 -10.60 26.45
C ASN A 737 40.77 -10.93 25.16
N GLN A 738 40.31 -9.95 24.41
CA GLN A 738 39.62 -10.18 23.14
C GLN A 738 40.58 -10.70 22.07
N PHE A 739 40.17 -11.74 21.33
CA PHE A 739 40.90 -12.24 20.18
C PHE A 739 40.91 -11.22 19.04
N MET A 740 42.03 -11.19 18.36
CA MET A 740 42.21 -10.47 17.12
C MET A 740 42.60 -11.45 16.00
N SER A 741 42.28 -11.10 14.76
CA SER A 741 42.77 -11.87 13.62
C SER A 741 44.19 -11.49 13.24
N SER A 742 44.90 -12.40 12.59
CA SER A 742 46.27 -12.28 12.05
C SER A 742 46.26 -12.63 10.57
N ALA A 743 47.04 -11.89 9.77
CA ALA A 743 47.17 -12.18 8.33
C ALA A 743 47.96 -13.46 8.03
N GLU A 744 48.78 -13.91 8.97
CA GLU A 744 49.55 -15.15 8.85
C GLU A 744 48.93 -16.26 9.70
N ALA A 745 49.07 -17.51 9.27
CA ALA A 745 48.57 -18.66 10.01
C ALA A 745 49.28 -18.75 11.37
N PRO A 746 48.54 -19.00 12.47
CA PRO A 746 49.06 -19.01 13.81
C PRO A 746 50.06 -20.17 14.02
N ALA A 747 50.98 -20.01 14.97
CA ALA A 747 51.96 -21.07 15.30
C ALA A 747 51.29 -22.33 15.92
N VAL A 748 50.16 -22.12 16.63
CA VAL A 748 49.36 -23.17 17.32
C VAL A 748 47.96 -23.17 16.77
N GLY A 749 47.41 -24.37 16.45
CA GLY A 749 46.06 -24.52 15.94
C GLY A 749 44.97 -24.59 17.03
N TRP A 750 43.72 -24.68 16.60
CA TRP A 750 42.54 -24.85 17.43
C TRP A 750 42.07 -26.29 17.48
N SER A 751 41.71 -26.76 18.65
CA SER A 751 41.08 -28.08 18.87
C SER A 751 39.57 -27.89 19.10
N PHE A 752 38.77 -28.71 18.44
CA PHE A 752 37.32 -28.79 18.62
C PHE A 752 37.03 -30.08 19.43
N THR A 753 36.56 -29.92 20.64
CA THR A 753 36.20 -31.06 21.50
C THR A 753 34.70 -31.08 21.74
N GLU A 754 34.02 -32.15 21.29
CA GLU A 754 32.58 -32.29 21.50
C GLU A 754 32.28 -32.49 22.99
N ILE A 755 31.24 -31.80 23.47
CA ILE A 755 30.86 -31.81 24.88
C ILE A 755 30.06 -33.06 25.19
N ALA A 756 30.50 -33.86 26.15
CA ALA A 756 29.82 -35.09 26.58
C ALA A 756 28.36 -34.80 26.99
N GLY A 757 27.40 -35.46 26.34
CA GLY A 757 25.97 -35.29 26.58
C GLY A 757 25.33 -34.07 25.86
N ALA A 758 26.08 -33.39 25.00
CA ALA A 758 25.56 -32.25 24.21
C ALA A 758 26.03 -32.39 22.74
N ALA A 759 25.44 -33.34 22.01
CA ALA A 759 25.81 -33.67 20.63
C ALA A 759 25.78 -32.44 19.71
N GLY A 760 26.84 -32.30 18.87
CA GLY A 760 27.00 -31.14 17.96
C GLY A 760 27.38 -29.83 18.66
N LYS A 761 27.75 -29.88 19.95
CA LYS A 761 28.30 -28.75 20.70
C LYS A 761 29.77 -28.98 21.03
N TYR A 762 30.56 -28.00 20.74
CA TYR A 762 32.03 -28.05 20.89
C TYR A 762 32.53 -26.96 21.82
N ILE A 763 33.57 -27.27 22.60
CA ILE A 763 34.51 -26.28 23.09
C ILE A 763 35.64 -26.11 22.08
N ILE A 764 36.08 -24.87 21.86
CA ILE A 764 37.17 -24.54 20.94
C ILE A 764 38.34 -24.03 21.77
N THR A 765 39.43 -24.79 21.75
CA THR A 765 40.58 -24.54 22.63
C THR A 765 41.91 -24.56 21.86
N SER A 766 42.94 -23.92 22.37
CA SER A 766 44.30 -23.97 21.84
C SER A 766 45.33 -24.11 22.97
N GLY A 767 46.26 -25.01 22.84
CA GLY A 767 47.20 -25.32 23.87
C GLY A 767 46.51 -25.74 25.19
N GLN A 768 47.18 -25.41 26.34
CA GLN A 768 46.69 -25.81 27.66
C GLN A 768 45.86 -24.72 28.40
N SER A 769 45.79 -23.52 27.88
CA SER A 769 45.16 -22.37 28.63
C SER A 769 44.36 -21.42 27.78
N THR A 770 44.17 -21.68 26.51
CA THR A 770 43.40 -20.80 25.61
C THR A 770 42.05 -21.45 25.24
N GLN A 771 40.94 -20.78 25.59
CA GLN A 771 39.59 -21.22 25.26
C GLN A 771 38.80 -20.09 24.66
N LEU A 772 38.17 -20.35 23.52
CA LEU A 772 37.24 -19.38 22.87
C LEU A 772 35.99 -19.22 23.74
N HIS A 773 35.61 -17.98 24.01
CA HIS A 773 34.43 -17.67 24.79
C HIS A 773 33.74 -16.41 24.28
N GLN A 774 32.43 -16.50 24.07
CA GLN A 774 31.60 -15.33 23.80
C GLN A 774 31.16 -14.67 25.09
N ALA A 775 31.66 -13.45 25.33
CA ALA A 775 31.21 -12.60 26.44
C ALA A 775 29.77 -12.10 26.21
N LYS A 776 29.11 -11.67 27.29
CA LYS A 776 27.86 -10.90 27.18
C LYS A 776 28.15 -9.57 26.49
N SER A 777 27.10 -8.83 26.13
CA SER A 777 27.24 -7.53 25.46
C SER A 777 28.49 -6.76 25.95
N PRO A 778 29.35 -6.28 25.05
CA PRO A 778 29.23 -6.10 23.59
C PRO A 778 29.62 -7.34 22.71
N TRP A 779 29.39 -8.55 23.19
CA TRP A 779 29.55 -9.84 22.47
C TRP A 779 30.97 -10.08 21.92
N ARG A 780 31.99 -9.70 22.65
CA ARG A 780 33.40 -9.98 22.29
C ARG A 780 33.68 -11.46 22.32
N ILE A 781 34.51 -11.94 21.41
CA ILE A 781 35.11 -13.27 21.51
C ILE A 781 36.45 -13.11 22.22
N ILE A 782 36.54 -13.71 23.37
CA ILE A 782 37.68 -13.53 24.31
C ILE A 782 38.33 -14.81 24.66
N ASN A 783 39.60 -14.76 25.07
CA ASN A 783 40.23 -15.89 25.74
C ASN A 783 39.79 -15.91 27.22
N TRP A 784 39.05 -16.95 27.59
CA TRP A 784 38.67 -17.11 29.00
C TRP A 784 39.70 -18.00 29.77
N GLY A 785 40.51 -18.75 29.06
CA GLY A 785 41.39 -19.74 29.68
C GLY A 785 40.58 -20.78 30.43
N TYR A 786 41.02 -21.16 31.62
CA TYR A 786 40.24 -22.00 32.52
C TYR A 786 39.06 -21.29 33.22
N GLY A 787 38.84 -20.01 32.94
CA GLY A 787 37.83 -19.18 33.60
C GLY A 787 38.05 -19.15 35.11
N SER A 788 36.98 -19.37 35.90
CA SER A 788 37.04 -19.47 37.34
C SER A 788 37.24 -20.90 37.87
N SER A 789 37.60 -21.84 37.00
CA SER A 789 37.82 -23.25 37.42
C SER A 789 39.08 -23.37 38.30
N ALA A 790 38.88 -23.75 39.55
CA ALA A 790 39.99 -24.04 40.48
C ALA A 790 40.76 -25.34 40.14
N ALA A 791 40.21 -26.15 39.21
CA ALA A 791 40.79 -27.44 38.82
C ALA A 791 41.75 -27.37 37.60
N GLY A 792 41.89 -26.19 36.98
CA GLY A 792 42.71 -26.03 35.78
C GLY A 792 42.17 -26.74 34.54
N GLU A 793 40.79 -26.90 34.46
CA GLU A 793 40.10 -27.55 33.34
C GLU A 793 39.33 -26.52 32.51
N PHE A 794 39.22 -26.74 31.21
CA PHE A 794 38.39 -25.92 30.33
C PHE A 794 36.89 -25.99 30.70
N ARG A 795 36.22 -24.90 30.57
CA ARG A 795 34.77 -24.79 30.92
C ARG A 795 33.92 -25.42 29.82
N THR A 796 33.08 -26.36 30.24
CA THR A 796 32.08 -27.02 29.36
C THR A 796 30.65 -26.68 29.73
N ASP A 797 30.42 -26.02 30.88
CA ASP A 797 29.10 -25.68 31.44
C ASP A 797 28.61 -24.26 31.10
N ASP A 798 29.51 -23.36 30.65
CA ASP A 798 29.15 -21.99 30.29
C ASP A 798 28.67 -21.91 28.82
N PRO A 799 27.44 -21.38 28.54
CA PRO A 799 26.93 -21.22 27.17
C PRO A 799 27.81 -20.39 26.25
N GLY A 800 28.66 -19.50 26.77
CA GLY A 800 29.61 -18.72 25.99
C GLY A 800 30.83 -19.52 25.51
N CYS A 801 31.11 -20.66 26.12
CA CYS A 801 32.18 -21.58 25.71
C CYS A 801 31.67 -22.68 24.76
N ARG A 802 30.38 -22.79 24.53
CA ARG A 802 29.76 -23.83 23.72
C ARG A 802 29.43 -23.27 22.33
N PHE A 803 29.96 -23.95 21.31
CA PHE A 803 29.78 -23.55 19.92
C PHE A 803 29.17 -24.70 19.12
N SER A 804 28.32 -24.37 18.17
CA SER A 804 27.88 -25.26 17.09
C SER A 804 28.50 -24.86 15.77
N LEU A 805 28.70 -25.85 14.91
CA LEU A 805 29.25 -25.68 13.57
C LEU A 805 28.15 -25.95 12.54
N THR A 806 28.04 -25.09 11.53
CA THR A 806 27.26 -25.35 10.33
C THR A 806 28.18 -25.13 9.13
N GLY A 807 28.70 -26.21 8.57
CA GLY A 807 29.58 -26.19 7.40
C GLY A 807 28.81 -26.51 6.13
N VAL A 808 28.99 -25.67 5.11
CA VAL A 808 28.43 -25.87 3.76
C VAL A 808 29.58 -26.30 2.84
N VAL A 809 29.44 -27.47 2.23
CA VAL A 809 30.40 -27.94 1.22
C VAL A 809 30.15 -27.17 -0.07
N THR A 810 31.05 -26.23 -0.39
CA THR A 810 30.91 -25.36 -1.58
C THR A 810 31.66 -25.92 -2.80
N LYS A 811 32.59 -26.82 -2.58
CA LYS A 811 33.34 -27.56 -3.60
C LYS A 811 33.60 -28.97 -3.10
N ASP A 812 33.31 -30.00 -3.89
CA ASP A 812 33.66 -31.39 -3.61
C ASP A 812 34.00 -32.11 -4.92
N GLU A 813 35.27 -32.11 -5.26
CA GLU A 813 35.79 -32.84 -6.41
C GLU A 813 36.00 -34.34 -6.11
N THR A 814 35.84 -34.75 -4.85
CA THR A 814 35.96 -36.17 -4.44
C THR A 814 34.70 -36.97 -4.78
N THR A 815 33.55 -36.28 -4.96
CA THR A 815 32.29 -36.89 -5.40
C THR A 815 32.13 -36.94 -6.92
N ALA A 816 33.17 -36.54 -7.67
CA ALA A 816 33.17 -36.68 -9.11
C ALA A 816 32.95 -38.15 -9.47
N ILE A 817 31.79 -38.43 -10.01
CA ILE A 817 31.32 -39.62 -10.73
C ILE A 817 32.29 -40.78 -10.61
N GLY A 818 31.93 -41.81 -9.82
CA GLY A 818 32.76 -43.02 -9.65
C GLY A 818 33.28 -43.42 -11.01
N ARG A 819 34.61 -43.61 -11.16
CA ARG A 819 35.27 -44.02 -12.37
C ARG A 819 34.48 -45.20 -12.95
N ILE A 820 33.80 -44.98 -14.08
CA ILE A 820 33.34 -46.04 -14.91
C ILE A 820 34.62 -46.79 -15.34
N PRO A 821 34.79 -48.10 -15.05
CA PRO A 821 35.96 -48.83 -15.49
C PRO A 821 36.09 -48.64 -17.01
N ALA A 822 37.27 -48.23 -17.45
CA ALA A 822 37.52 -48.10 -18.86
C ALA A 822 37.42 -49.52 -19.46
N ALA A 823 36.35 -49.85 -20.15
CA ALA A 823 36.30 -50.89 -21.11
C ALA A 823 37.05 -50.36 -22.36
N GLU A 824 38.24 -50.87 -22.58
CA GLU A 824 38.95 -50.70 -23.84
C GLU A 824 38.05 -51.24 -24.97
N THR A 825 37.38 -50.33 -25.69
CA THR A 825 36.88 -50.62 -27.04
C THR A 825 37.23 -49.45 -27.92
N ASP A 826 38.17 -49.64 -28.76
CA ASP A 826 38.48 -48.81 -29.93
C ASP A 826 37.32 -49.04 -30.91
N GLY A 827 36.44 -48.07 -31.07
CA GLY A 827 35.33 -48.19 -32.03
C GLY A 827 34.26 -47.07 -31.87
N THR A 828 33.64 -46.77 -33.00
CA THR A 828 32.57 -45.78 -33.19
C THR A 828 31.26 -46.12 -32.44
N ASP A 829 31.20 -47.21 -31.67
CA ASP A 829 30.00 -47.70 -30.94
C ASP A 829 30.06 -47.47 -29.42
N ALA A 830 30.93 -46.62 -28.94
CA ALA A 830 30.96 -46.31 -27.52
C ALA A 830 29.66 -45.65 -27.02
N PRO A 831 29.13 -46.08 -25.88
CA PRO A 831 27.89 -45.54 -25.37
C PRO A 831 27.98 -44.01 -25.11
N VAL A 832 26.92 -43.33 -25.46
CA VAL A 832 26.78 -41.86 -25.34
C VAL A 832 25.97 -41.56 -24.09
N TYR A 833 26.41 -40.57 -23.31
CA TYR A 833 25.73 -40.14 -22.11
C TYR A 833 25.42 -38.65 -22.17
N ASP A 834 24.30 -38.24 -21.59
CA ASP A 834 24.03 -36.85 -21.34
C ASP A 834 24.91 -36.32 -20.17
N LEU A 835 24.83 -35.00 -19.91
CA LEU A 835 25.62 -34.36 -18.85
C LEU A 835 25.21 -34.81 -17.43
N SER A 836 24.08 -35.49 -17.27
CA SER A 836 23.62 -36.08 -16.01
C SER A 836 24.08 -37.53 -15.85
N GLY A 837 24.87 -38.07 -16.79
CA GLY A 837 25.39 -39.44 -16.78
C GLY A 837 24.40 -40.51 -17.27
N ARG A 838 23.24 -40.12 -17.84
CA ARG A 838 22.24 -41.02 -18.39
C ARG A 838 22.62 -41.42 -19.82
N ARG A 839 22.62 -42.74 -20.12
CA ARG A 839 22.88 -43.24 -21.46
C ARG A 839 21.78 -42.80 -22.43
N ILE A 840 22.16 -42.21 -23.56
CA ILE A 840 21.26 -41.77 -24.64
C ILE A 840 21.56 -42.58 -25.92
N ALA A 841 20.50 -42.92 -26.67
CA ALA A 841 20.64 -43.77 -27.85
C ALA A 841 21.29 -43.04 -29.04
N LYS A 842 21.04 -41.74 -29.18
CA LYS A 842 21.63 -40.86 -30.20
C LYS A 842 21.52 -39.40 -29.78
N PRO A 843 22.58 -38.60 -29.77
CA PRO A 843 22.48 -37.17 -29.47
C PRO A 843 21.85 -36.47 -30.69
N SER A 844 20.73 -35.78 -30.47
CA SER A 844 20.03 -35.04 -31.55
C SER A 844 20.51 -33.59 -31.62
N ARG A 845 20.85 -32.98 -30.51
CA ARG A 845 21.42 -31.62 -30.42
C ARG A 845 21.93 -31.39 -28.99
N GLY A 846 23.02 -30.63 -28.83
CA GLY A 846 23.57 -30.24 -27.54
C GLY A 846 24.88 -30.93 -27.14
N ILE A 847 25.28 -30.82 -25.86
CA ILE A 847 26.50 -31.37 -25.32
C ILE A 847 26.24 -32.77 -24.77
N TYR A 848 27.14 -33.71 -25.08
CA TYR A 848 27.09 -35.09 -24.61
C TYR A 848 28.50 -35.60 -24.27
N ILE A 849 28.60 -36.73 -23.55
CA ILE A 849 29.82 -37.37 -23.16
C ILE A 849 29.94 -38.69 -23.92
N GLN A 850 31.04 -38.88 -24.64
CA GLN A 850 31.40 -40.15 -25.29
C GLN A 850 32.91 -40.37 -25.14
N ASN A 851 33.31 -41.53 -24.73
CA ASN A 851 34.74 -41.87 -24.45
C ASN A 851 35.37 -40.86 -23.49
N ASN A 852 34.66 -40.52 -22.38
CA ASN A 852 35.11 -39.56 -21.38
C ASN A 852 35.42 -38.15 -21.94
N THR A 853 34.96 -37.81 -23.13
CA THR A 853 35.17 -36.53 -23.78
C THR A 853 33.85 -35.81 -24.03
N LYS A 854 33.74 -34.55 -23.66
CA LYS A 854 32.65 -33.67 -24.00
C LYS A 854 32.62 -33.46 -25.52
N LYS A 855 31.49 -33.75 -26.17
CA LYS A 855 31.23 -33.52 -27.61
C LYS A 855 29.98 -32.67 -27.78
N ILE A 856 29.86 -32.00 -28.92
CA ILE A 856 28.69 -31.20 -29.27
C ILE A 856 28.06 -31.82 -30.52
N ALA A 857 26.74 -32.11 -30.44
CA ALA A 857 25.93 -32.40 -31.63
C ALA A 857 25.23 -31.09 -32.09
N PHE A 858 25.36 -30.75 -33.38
CA PHE A 858 24.79 -29.54 -33.99
C PHE A 858 23.43 -29.81 -34.62
#